data_5a957937f552ae93f560a1ec21404fce
#
_entry.id   5a957937f552ae93f560a1ec21404fce
#
_cell.length_a   1.000
_cell.length_b   1.000
_cell.length_c   1.000
_cell.angle_alpha   90.00
_cell.angle_beta   90.00
_cell.angle_gamma   90.00
#
_symmetry.space_group_name_H-M   'P 1'
#
loop_
_entity.id
_entity.type
_entity.pdbx_description
1 polymer ?
#
loop_
_entity_poly.entity_id
_entity_poly.type
_entity_poly.pdbx_seq_one_letter_code
_entity_poly.pdbx_strand_id
1 'polypeptide(L)'
;MNGLAIAVMRKPVVLIGAISALVASTAAASPPWTTDTHPADIPKSRFEEITTSPHPYTVTQGGTMDGQNCRSPMGCGIAREGAFLQTWESNRSVRMENVGETDVVNPWLSNGRNTFRNVEEIVASAVASGMTEAEKAFALWFQEIQYRHHSGGDNNELLDPVKVFNIYGYNTCGNDSICLATLWRKAGLKVAPARALGHCISQVFYGGGWHFYDGDMHSVYLLRDNETVAGEQDIVRDHDLIKRTHSKGILMPDTWWDGQGMCAMYFYEGSVTGERGGKSDTTMNLVLRPGEALEWRWGQVEPVKHHGALGTMPAYPAAIYNGLWEYHPDLSKETWRKGTSSTENITIRPDGLAAEDGAKGTVVWKMKSPYVFVGGRLKAEGVDARFSICTDGKTWQVASGNFDRFFSTVRPACYEYQIRCELNGAARLRRLAVTNDLQMAPLALPEMVVGENAFVYSDESSGDRKIRVTHQWVERSASQPPSAPQAPIYPPDGGDASGTDIVFQWIAANDPDGDAIADYHFELSSRSDMRWPLSMCFYKLISRTADAVKEKGKDAAEDKITVKPQYTLSQPGLLTPDQHYYWRVRAMGEKGLWGPWSKTWSFIPRGPAYPLNLVLDYHDAKSMGILRWAANPIGSRPAKYRVYGSDEKGFTIADKPFQGTVGITKAEMAAWNPWFPANFIAETSATELAVMGCNIDLPAANKTYYRVVAVDEQGKRSGPSDYTAASRPVIYSKPVESAKVGAPYRYSVNVNRSLGDLSARMKDNDQVAGYFDIDKTRFALEQAPAWLKIDGDSGVLSGIPDAAGQIEVSVTVRIEREVRNLDERMLVWGNEKVLSTSVEQVGAASQKFAITVQ
;
A
#
# COMPACT_ATOMS: atom_id res chain seq x y z
N MET A 1 -31.50 -17.78 22.54
CA MET A 1 -32.46 -16.74 22.91
C MET A 1 -31.72 -15.66 23.66
N ASN A 2 -31.98 -14.45 23.34
CA ASN A 2 -31.47 -13.14 23.75
C ASN A 2 -30.41 -12.57 22.78
N GLY A 3 -30.95 -11.81 21.83
CA GLY A 3 -30.22 -10.93 20.95
C GLY A 3 -29.65 -9.74 21.72
N LEU A 4 -28.37 -9.48 21.53
CA LEU A 4 -27.76 -8.21 21.89
C LEU A 4 -27.79 -7.32 20.64
N ALA A 5 -28.69 -6.35 20.66
CA ALA A 5 -28.69 -5.24 19.70
C ALA A 5 -27.45 -4.39 19.94
N ILE A 6 -26.57 -4.36 18.94
CA ILE A 6 -25.42 -3.44 18.89
C ILE A 6 -25.99 -2.07 18.54
N ALA A 7 -26.09 -1.19 19.52
CA ALA A 7 -26.34 0.22 19.29
C ALA A 7 -25.08 0.85 18.67
N VAL A 8 -25.11 1.05 17.38
CA VAL A 8 -24.10 1.84 16.66
C VAL A 8 -24.29 3.30 17.04
N MET A 9 -23.48 3.80 17.97
CA MET A 9 -23.40 5.24 18.23
C MET A 9 -22.76 5.92 17.01
N ARG A 10 -23.59 6.59 16.23
CA ARG A 10 -23.16 7.55 15.21
C ARG A 10 -22.46 8.73 15.89
N LYS A 11 -21.15 8.82 15.80
CA LYS A 11 -20.42 10.10 15.82
C LYS A 11 -19.45 10.12 14.63
N PRO A 12 -19.24 11.30 14.02
CA PRO A 12 -18.79 11.38 12.64
C PRO A 12 -17.30 11.07 12.49
N VAL A 13 -17.05 10.42 11.42
CA VAL A 13 -15.76 10.22 10.75
C VAL A 13 -15.09 11.57 10.48
N VAL A 14 -14.29 12.08 11.41
CA VAL A 14 -13.49 13.31 11.22
C VAL A 14 -12.02 12.98 10.99
N LEU A 15 -11.57 11.78 11.25
CA LEU A 15 -10.13 11.44 11.21
C LEU A 15 -9.57 11.06 9.82
N ILE A 16 -10.44 10.70 8.86
CA ILE A 16 -10.02 10.55 7.46
C ILE A 16 -9.74 11.93 6.83
N GLY A 17 -10.35 12.98 7.37
CA GLY A 17 -10.17 14.36 6.92
C GLY A 17 -8.76 14.95 7.20
N ALA A 18 -8.06 14.50 8.23
CA ALA A 18 -6.78 15.10 8.61
C ALA A 18 -5.60 14.63 7.73
N ILE A 19 -5.61 13.40 7.27
CA ILE A 19 -4.64 12.93 6.25
C ILE A 19 -4.99 13.53 4.88
N SER A 20 -6.26 13.86 4.63
CA SER A 20 -6.73 14.46 3.39
C SER A 20 -6.58 15.99 3.33
N ALA A 21 -6.51 16.67 4.47
CA ALA A 21 -6.47 18.13 4.51
C ALA A 21 -5.12 18.75 4.10
N LEU A 22 -4.08 17.95 3.89
CA LEU A 22 -2.77 18.45 3.45
C LEU A 22 -2.68 18.72 1.93
N VAL A 23 -3.72 18.41 1.16
CA VAL A 23 -3.70 18.51 -0.30
C VAL A 23 -4.94 19.24 -0.86
N ALA A 24 -5.55 20.11 -0.11
CA ALA A 24 -6.68 20.89 -0.60
C ALA A 24 -6.22 22.21 -1.23
N SER A 25 -5.59 22.15 -2.40
CA SER A 25 -5.61 23.23 -3.38
C SER A 25 -5.02 22.77 -4.72
N THR A 26 -5.77 22.06 -5.53
CA THR A 26 -5.64 22.14 -6.98
C THR A 26 -6.95 21.68 -7.60
N ALA A 27 -7.28 22.26 -8.74
CA ALA A 27 -8.49 22.01 -9.50
C ALA A 27 -8.79 20.50 -9.62
N ALA A 28 -10.07 20.14 -9.66
CA ALA A 28 -10.51 18.79 -9.95
C ALA A 28 -9.70 18.27 -11.15
N ALA A 29 -8.81 17.31 -10.89
CA ALA A 29 -8.02 16.71 -11.95
C ALA A 29 -9.01 16.00 -12.89
N SER A 30 -8.93 16.33 -14.14
CA SER A 30 -9.54 15.56 -15.22
C SER A 30 -9.11 14.09 -15.10
N PRO A 31 -9.89 13.11 -15.60
CA PRO A 31 -9.43 11.74 -15.69
C PRO A 31 -7.99 11.70 -16.21
N PRO A 32 -7.13 10.86 -15.64
CA PRO A 32 -5.71 10.84 -15.98
C PRO A 32 -5.43 10.45 -17.44
N TRP A 33 -6.42 9.93 -18.12
CA TRP A 33 -6.38 9.63 -19.56
C TRP A 33 -7.54 10.32 -20.26
N THR A 34 -7.29 10.79 -21.47
CA THR A 34 -8.31 11.43 -22.27
C THR A 34 -8.76 10.48 -23.38
N THR A 35 -10.04 10.56 -23.71
CA THR A 35 -10.61 10.00 -24.95
C THR A 35 -10.62 11.05 -26.06
N ASP A 36 -9.85 12.12 -25.92
CA ASP A 36 -9.78 13.21 -26.88
C ASP A 36 -9.39 12.70 -28.27
N THR A 37 -10.04 13.26 -29.27
CA THR A 37 -9.79 12.89 -30.66
C THR A 37 -8.51 13.59 -31.16
N HIS A 38 -7.71 12.85 -31.91
CA HIS A 38 -6.55 13.37 -32.63
C HIS A 38 -6.79 13.21 -34.16
N PRO A 39 -6.27 14.09 -35.01
CA PRO A 39 -6.44 13.94 -36.45
C PRO A 39 -5.96 12.62 -37.05
N ALA A 40 -5.04 11.95 -36.36
CA ALA A 40 -4.52 10.64 -36.75
C ALA A 40 -5.36 9.45 -36.23
N ASP A 41 -6.47 9.70 -35.53
CA ASP A 41 -7.28 8.67 -34.94
C ASP A 41 -8.13 7.95 -36.00
N ILE A 42 -8.04 6.61 -36.01
CA ILE A 42 -8.81 5.76 -36.92
C ILE A 42 -9.75 4.88 -36.09
N PRO A 43 -11.04 5.21 -35.98
CA PRO A 43 -12.02 4.35 -35.30
C PRO A 43 -12.11 3.00 -35.99
N LYS A 44 -12.15 1.94 -35.21
CA LYS A 44 -12.26 0.55 -35.63
C LYS A 44 -13.37 -0.15 -34.87
N SER A 45 -13.96 -1.11 -35.55
CA SER A 45 -14.94 -2.03 -34.94
C SER A 45 -14.82 -3.39 -35.59
N ARG A 46 -14.95 -4.44 -34.76
CA ARG A 46 -15.05 -5.81 -35.20
C ARG A 46 -16.07 -6.56 -34.33
N PHE A 47 -16.86 -7.42 -34.92
CA PHE A 47 -17.72 -8.32 -34.18
C PHE A 47 -17.38 -9.79 -34.47
N GLU A 48 -17.69 -10.64 -33.49
CA GLU A 48 -17.62 -12.10 -33.57
C GLU A 48 -19.02 -12.69 -33.28
N GLU A 49 -19.52 -13.57 -34.14
CA GLU A 49 -20.75 -14.33 -33.87
C GLU A 49 -20.39 -15.68 -33.29
N ILE A 50 -20.92 -16.02 -32.14
CA ILE A 50 -20.52 -17.15 -31.32
C ILE A 50 -21.72 -18.07 -31.13
N THR A 51 -21.54 -19.34 -31.54
CA THR A 51 -22.55 -20.39 -31.41
C THR A 51 -22.03 -21.62 -30.64
N THR A 52 -20.76 -21.59 -30.24
CA THR A 52 -20.09 -22.67 -29.49
C THR A 52 -19.48 -22.17 -28.21
N SER A 53 -19.27 -23.04 -27.23
CA SER A 53 -18.55 -22.73 -25.99
C SER A 53 -17.67 -23.92 -25.62
N PRO A 54 -16.34 -23.73 -25.37
CA PRO A 54 -15.60 -22.44 -25.50
C PRO A 54 -15.43 -22.04 -26.98
N HIS A 55 -15.24 -20.70 -27.20
CA HIS A 55 -14.99 -20.16 -28.54
C HIS A 55 -13.80 -19.19 -28.48
N PRO A 56 -12.59 -19.62 -28.92
CA PRO A 56 -11.41 -18.75 -29.02
C PRO A 56 -11.45 -17.95 -30.32
N TYR A 57 -10.99 -16.69 -30.25
CA TYR A 57 -10.79 -15.84 -31.43
C TYR A 57 -9.73 -14.77 -31.15
N THR A 58 -9.26 -14.08 -32.21
CA THR A 58 -8.26 -13.04 -32.11
C THR A 58 -8.74 -11.74 -32.73
N VAL A 59 -8.32 -10.61 -32.14
CA VAL A 59 -8.52 -9.27 -32.69
C VAL A 59 -7.17 -8.56 -32.72
N THR A 60 -6.82 -7.98 -33.87
CA THR A 60 -5.58 -7.23 -34.02
C THR A 60 -5.87 -5.74 -33.91
N GLN A 61 -5.19 -5.06 -32.98
CA GLN A 61 -5.19 -3.61 -32.85
C GLN A 61 -3.94 -3.06 -33.53
N GLY A 62 -4.14 -2.14 -34.47
CA GLY A 62 -3.07 -1.40 -35.14
C GLY A 62 -2.65 -0.13 -34.40
N GLY A 63 -1.79 0.65 -35.04
CA GLY A 63 -1.22 1.86 -34.47
C GLY A 63 0.00 1.60 -33.61
N THR A 64 0.47 2.64 -32.91
CA THR A 64 1.66 2.58 -32.02
C THR A 64 1.33 2.95 -30.58
N MET A 65 0.12 3.43 -30.32
CA MET A 65 -0.33 3.89 -29.02
C MET A 65 -1.54 3.07 -28.54
N ASP A 66 -1.49 2.61 -27.31
CA ASP A 66 -2.65 2.00 -26.63
C ASP A 66 -2.74 2.47 -25.19
N GLY A 67 -3.91 2.27 -24.56
CA GLY A 67 -4.15 2.72 -23.21
C GLY A 67 -3.25 2.04 -22.19
N GLN A 68 -2.94 0.77 -22.38
CA GLN A 68 -2.09 0.04 -21.46
C GLN A 68 -0.62 0.47 -21.57
N ASN A 69 -0.11 0.71 -22.76
CA ASN A 69 1.25 1.19 -22.95
C ASN A 69 1.45 2.61 -22.39
N CYS A 70 0.40 3.44 -22.38
CA CYS A 70 0.45 4.78 -21.80
C CYS A 70 0.23 4.82 -20.27
N ARG A 71 -0.11 3.70 -19.61
CA ARG A 71 -0.32 3.63 -18.16
C ARG A 71 1.00 3.68 -17.40
N SER A 72 0.91 4.09 -16.13
CA SER A 72 2.02 3.89 -15.21
C SER A 72 2.32 2.39 -15.07
N PRO A 73 3.59 2.03 -14.76
CA PRO A 73 3.98 0.63 -14.64
C PRO A 73 3.18 -0.20 -13.64
N MET A 74 2.57 0.42 -12.65
CA MET A 74 1.77 -0.25 -11.62
C MET A 74 0.26 -0.03 -11.77
N GLY A 75 -0.20 0.57 -12.84
CA GLY A 75 -1.63 0.79 -13.09
C GLY A 75 -2.27 1.79 -12.14
N CYS A 76 -2.42 1.47 -10.89
CA CYS A 76 -2.93 2.36 -9.86
C CYS A 76 -1.98 2.38 -8.67
N GLY A 77 -1.88 3.48 -8.01
CA GLY A 77 -1.10 3.66 -6.81
C GLY A 77 -1.95 4.33 -5.75
N ILE A 78 -1.33 4.75 -4.66
CA ILE A 78 -1.97 5.74 -3.79
C ILE A 78 -2.16 6.98 -4.66
N ALA A 79 -3.33 7.11 -5.23
CA ALA A 79 -3.65 8.10 -6.24
C ALA A 79 -3.83 9.48 -5.58
N ARG A 80 -2.73 10.01 -5.09
CA ARG A 80 -2.67 11.42 -4.74
C ARG A 80 -1.82 12.08 -5.79
N GLU A 81 -2.18 12.99 -6.54
CA GLU A 81 -1.36 13.79 -7.46
C GLU A 81 -0.70 13.01 -8.61
N GLY A 82 -1.40 12.85 -9.70
CA GLY A 82 -0.83 12.38 -10.97
C GLY A 82 -0.30 10.95 -10.95
N ALA A 83 -0.92 10.10 -10.15
CA ALA A 83 -0.62 8.69 -10.09
C ALA A 83 -0.79 7.98 -11.44
N PHE A 84 -1.62 8.51 -12.30
CA PHE A 84 -1.82 8.01 -13.64
C PHE A 84 -0.95 8.80 -14.61
N LEU A 85 0.06 8.14 -15.12
CA LEU A 85 0.85 8.69 -16.23
C LEU A 85 0.25 8.37 -17.59
N GLN A 86 -0.87 7.66 -17.61
CA GLN A 86 -1.60 7.37 -18.82
C GLN A 86 -2.17 8.66 -19.41
N THR A 87 -1.81 8.96 -20.63
CA THR A 87 -2.23 10.14 -21.34
C THR A 87 -3.37 9.89 -22.32
N TRP A 88 -3.61 8.64 -22.69
CA TRP A 88 -4.59 8.27 -23.70
C TRP A 88 -5.11 6.84 -23.51
N GLU A 89 -6.32 6.53 -24.03
CA GLU A 89 -6.94 5.20 -24.02
C GLU A 89 -7.42 4.84 -25.42
N SER A 90 -6.99 3.70 -25.93
CA SER A 90 -7.39 3.20 -27.26
C SER A 90 -8.74 2.52 -27.26
N ASN A 91 -9.05 1.74 -26.24
CA ASN A 91 -10.29 1.00 -26.13
C ASN A 91 -11.48 1.95 -25.98
N ARG A 92 -12.63 1.58 -26.55
CA ARG A 92 -13.89 2.32 -26.41
C ARG A 92 -14.97 1.49 -25.78
N SER A 93 -15.27 0.33 -26.35
CA SER A 93 -16.22 -0.61 -25.75
C SER A 93 -15.99 -2.04 -26.22
N VAL A 94 -16.43 -2.99 -25.37
CA VAL A 94 -16.65 -4.38 -25.72
C VAL A 94 -18.06 -4.72 -25.30
N ARG A 95 -18.90 -5.09 -26.28
CA ARG A 95 -20.33 -5.41 -26.10
C ARG A 95 -20.58 -6.88 -26.35
N MET A 96 -21.17 -7.55 -25.39
CA MET A 96 -21.61 -8.95 -25.49
C MET A 96 -23.13 -8.98 -25.47
N GLU A 97 -23.78 -9.45 -26.54
CA GLU A 97 -25.19 -9.38 -26.77
C GLU A 97 -25.76 -10.76 -27.10
N ASN A 98 -26.86 -11.13 -26.46
CA ASN A 98 -27.63 -12.32 -26.86
C ASN A 98 -28.58 -11.96 -28.00
N VAL A 99 -28.19 -12.39 -29.21
CA VAL A 99 -28.97 -12.21 -30.44
C VAL A 99 -29.77 -13.49 -30.83
N GLY A 100 -29.75 -14.50 -29.95
CA GLY A 100 -30.48 -15.73 -30.07
C GLY A 100 -31.89 -15.69 -29.43
N GLU A 101 -32.51 -16.85 -29.33
CA GLU A 101 -33.86 -17.02 -28.75
C GLU A 101 -33.86 -17.80 -27.42
N THR A 102 -32.68 -18.26 -26.99
CA THR A 102 -32.48 -18.99 -25.75
C THR A 102 -31.67 -18.16 -24.74
N ASP A 103 -31.87 -18.42 -23.45
CA ASP A 103 -31.06 -17.82 -22.40
C ASP A 103 -29.64 -18.36 -22.50
N VAL A 104 -28.68 -17.47 -22.31
CA VAL A 104 -27.24 -17.82 -22.21
C VAL A 104 -26.80 -17.63 -20.76
N VAL A 105 -26.41 -18.75 -20.16
CA VAL A 105 -26.07 -18.83 -18.73
C VAL A 105 -24.59 -18.65 -18.53
N ASN A 106 -24.24 -17.70 -17.66
CA ASN A 106 -22.86 -17.38 -17.26
C ASN A 106 -21.90 -17.13 -18.44
N PRO A 107 -22.32 -16.32 -19.46
CA PRO A 107 -21.41 -15.96 -20.52
C PRO A 107 -20.26 -15.11 -19.96
N TRP A 108 -19.05 -15.44 -20.39
CA TRP A 108 -17.84 -14.74 -19.95
C TRP A 108 -16.85 -14.56 -21.09
N LEU A 109 -16.20 -13.40 -21.12
CA LEU A 109 -15.16 -13.09 -22.09
C LEU A 109 -13.83 -12.91 -21.38
N SER A 110 -12.89 -13.82 -21.60
CA SER A 110 -11.54 -13.75 -21.06
C SER A 110 -10.57 -13.22 -22.11
N ASN A 111 -9.73 -12.27 -21.74
CA ASN A 111 -8.58 -11.82 -22.53
C ASN A 111 -7.26 -12.42 -22.04
N GLY A 112 -7.31 -13.34 -21.07
CA GLY A 112 -6.14 -14.03 -20.51
C GLY A 112 -5.21 -13.15 -19.66
N ARG A 113 -5.60 -11.91 -19.36
CA ARG A 113 -4.77 -10.93 -18.61
C ARG A 113 -5.42 -10.43 -17.35
N ASN A 114 -6.55 -9.78 -17.44
CA ASN A 114 -7.13 -8.96 -16.36
C ASN A 114 -8.66 -9.08 -16.24
N THR A 115 -9.26 -10.12 -16.78
CA THR A 115 -10.68 -10.39 -16.59
C THR A 115 -10.86 -11.48 -15.54
N PHE A 116 -11.62 -11.20 -14.48
CA PHE A 116 -11.76 -12.10 -13.33
C PHE A 116 -13.22 -12.35 -12.99
N ARG A 117 -13.66 -13.59 -13.10
CA ARG A 117 -15.03 -13.98 -12.84
C ARG A 117 -15.31 -14.22 -11.35
N ASN A 118 -14.30 -14.66 -10.62
CA ASN A 118 -14.39 -15.03 -9.21
C ASN A 118 -13.01 -14.93 -8.52
N VAL A 119 -12.95 -15.18 -7.23
CA VAL A 119 -11.71 -15.12 -6.44
C VAL A 119 -10.68 -16.16 -6.86
N GLU A 120 -11.13 -17.32 -7.35
CA GLU A 120 -10.27 -18.38 -7.88
C GLU A 120 -9.46 -17.90 -9.08
N GLU A 121 -10.11 -17.20 -10.00
CA GLU A 121 -9.45 -16.65 -11.20
C GLU A 121 -8.47 -15.53 -10.84
N ILE A 122 -8.80 -14.69 -9.85
CA ILE A 122 -7.85 -13.69 -9.33
C ILE A 122 -6.59 -14.39 -8.79
N VAL A 123 -6.77 -15.40 -7.95
CA VAL A 123 -5.63 -16.13 -7.39
C VAL A 123 -4.84 -16.87 -8.47
N ALA A 124 -5.52 -17.54 -9.38
CA ALA A 124 -4.88 -18.32 -10.45
C ALA A 124 -4.07 -17.45 -11.43
N SER A 125 -4.44 -16.18 -11.61
CA SER A 125 -3.69 -15.26 -12.48
C SER A 125 -2.35 -14.83 -11.89
N ALA A 126 -2.20 -14.87 -10.55
CA ALA A 126 -0.96 -14.51 -9.86
C ALA A 126 -0.14 -15.72 -9.42
N VAL A 127 -0.81 -16.81 -9.00
CA VAL A 127 -0.18 -17.97 -8.38
C VAL A 127 0.00 -19.09 -9.40
N ALA A 128 1.25 -19.39 -9.74
CA ALA A 128 1.58 -20.52 -10.59
C ALA A 128 1.83 -21.81 -9.78
N SER A 129 1.70 -22.96 -10.43
CA SER A 129 2.06 -24.25 -9.83
C SER A 129 3.53 -24.27 -9.43
N GLY A 130 3.83 -24.83 -8.25
CA GLY A 130 5.20 -24.94 -7.73
C GLY A 130 5.73 -23.71 -7.01
N MET A 131 4.98 -22.61 -6.90
CA MET A 131 5.38 -21.46 -6.09
C MET A 131 5.44 -21.83 -4.61
N THR A 132 6.48 -21.35 -3.94
CA THR A 132 6.61 -21.37 -2.48
C THR A 132 5.56 -20.47 -1.82
N GLU A 133 5.36 -20.61 -0.52
CA GLU A 133 4.43 -19.75 0.25
C GLU A 133 4.85 -18.27 0.18
N ALA A 134 6.15 -17.98 0.26
CA ALA A 134 6.69 -16.63 0.12
C ALA A 134 6.39 -16.03 -1.27
N GLU A 135 6.60 -16.81 -2.33
CA GLU A 135 6.31 -16.38 -3.70
C GLU A 135 4.82 -16.13 -3.91
N LYS A 136 3.94 -16.99 -3.38
CA LYS A 136 2.49 -16.78 -3.42
C LYS A 136 2.08 -15.50 -2.68
N ALA A 137 2.66 -15.29 -1.49
CA ALA A 137 2.36 -14.10 -0.68
C ALA A 137 2.72 -12.81 -1.43
N PHE A 138 3.90 -12.76 -1.99
CA PHE A 138 4.39 -11.61 -2.75
C PHE A 138 3.59 -11.41 -4.05
N ALA A 139 3.33 -12.48 -4.81
CA ALA A 139 2.63 -12.39 -6.09
C ALA A 139 1.20 -11.85 -5.92
N LEU A 140 0.47 -12.30 -4.90
CA LEU A 140 -0.89 -11.83 -4.61
C LEU A 140 -0.92 -10.39 -4.11
N TRP A 141 0.04 -9.99 -3.26
CA TRP A 141 0.19 -8.60 -2.87
C TRP A 141 0.52 -7.70 -4.06
N PHE A 142 1.48 -8.11 -4.90
CA PHE A 142 1.90 -7.34 -6.08
C PHE A 142 0.78 -7.22 -7.12
N GLN A 143 -0.07 -8.24 -7.25
CA GLN A 143 -1.26 -8.17 -8.09
C GLN A 143 -2.32 -7.24 -7.50
N GLU A 144 -2.63 -7.40 -6.23
CA GLU A 144 -3.70 -6.64 -5.57
C GLU A 144 -3.46 -5.13 -5.68
N ILE A 145 -2.24 -4.65 -5.43
CA ILE A 145 -1.89 -3.24 -5.53
C ILE A 145 -2.03 -2.64 -6.94
N GLN A 146 -2.18 -3.46 -7.98
CA GLN A 146 -2.37 -3.02 -9.36
C GLN A 146 -3.83 -2.79 -9.73
N TYR A 147 -4.78 -3.33 -8.97
CA TYR A 147 -6.21 -3.29 -9.30
C TYR A 147 -7.04 -2.35 -8.42
N ARG A 148 -6.41 -1.58 -7.59
CA ARG A 148 -7.10 -0.68 -6.67
C ARG A 148 -6.43 0.68 -6.52
N HIS A 149 -7.23 1.67 -6.11
CA HIS A 149 -6.78 2.97 -5.65
C HIS A 149 -7.09 3.13 -4.15
N HIS A 150 -6.30 3.92 -3.44
CA HIS A 150 -6.67 4.33 -2.09
C HIS A 150 -7.81 5.35 -2.16
N SER A 151 -9.00 5.00 -1.71
CA SER A 151 -10.12 5.92 -1.59
C SER A 151 -11.06 5.52 -0.46
N GLY A 152 -11.62 6.52 0.22
CA GLY A 152 -12.52 6.33 1.34
C GLY A 152 -13.95 5.97 0.91
N GLY A 153 -14.55 5.03 1.63
CA GLY A 153 -15.96 4.69 1.55
C GLY A 153 -16.26 3.69 2.66
N ASP A 154 -17.21 4.01 3.49
CA ASP A 154 -17.74 3.08 4.50
C ASP A 154 -18.78 2.17 3.82
N ASN A 155 -18.29 1.18 3.07
CA ASN A 155 -19.10 0.27 2.30
C ASN A 155 -18.57 -1.16 2.42
N ASN A 156 -19.38 -2.07 2.94
CA ASN A 156 -19.02 -3.50 3.08
C ASN A 156 -18.73 -4.19 1.73
N GLU A 157 -19.19 -3.63 0.61
CA GLU A 157 -18.88 -4.11 -0.73
C GLU A 157 -17.36 -4.10 -1.01
N LEU A 158 -16.64 -3.16 -0.40
CA LEU A 158 -15.18 -2.97 -0.57
C LEU A 158 -14.34 -4.01 0.20
N LEU A 159 -14.97 -4.91 0.95
CA LEU A 159 -14.32 -6.02 1.64
C LEU A 159 -14.14 -7.27 0.75
N ASP A 160 -14.73 -7.25 -0.43
CA ASP A 160 -14.75 -8.36 -1.36
C ASP A 160 -13.81 -8.09 -2.54
N PRO A 161 -12.71 -8.86 -2.71
CA PRO A 161 -11.75 -8.61 -3.78
C PRO A 161 -12.35 -8.73 -5.18
N VAL A 162 -13.35 -9.60 -5.41
CA VAL A 162 -14.01 -9.72 -6.72
C VAL A 162 -14.75 -8.43 -7.06
N LYS A 163 -15.44 -7.83 -6.09
CA LYS A 163 -16.13 -6.55 -6.27
C LYS A 163 -15.15 -5.39 -6.40
N VAL A 164 -14.08 -5.37 -5.61
CA VAL A 164 -13.05 -4.34 -5.73
C VAL A 164 -12.42 -4.37 -7.11
N PHE A 165 -12.04 -5.53 -7.62
CA PHE A 165 -11.36 -5.64 -8.92
C PHE A 165 -12.29 -5.30 -10.10
N ASN A 166 -13.57 -5.73 -10.07
CA ASN A 166 -14.45 -5.59 -11.22
C ASN A 166 -15.38 -4.37 -11.18
N ILE A 167 -15.76 -3.89 -9.97
CA ILE A 167 -16.85 -2.92 -9.82
C ILE A 167 -16.39 -1.59 -9.26
N TYR A 168 -15.54 -1.62 -8.21
CA TYR A 168 -15.19 -0.41 -7.47
C TYR A 168 -13.83 0.18 -7.86
N GLY A 169 -12.80 -0.64 -8.03
CA GLY A 169 -11.44 -0.18 -8.36
C GLY A 169 -10.78 0.64 -7.24
N TYR A 170 -11.38 0.72 -6.06
CA TYR A 170 -10.85 1.46 -4.92
C TYR A 170 -11.27 0.84 -3.58
N ASN A 171 -10.47 1.06 -2.55
CA ASN A 171 -10.80 0.77 -1.16
C ASN A 171 -9.86 1.54 -0.21
N THR A 172 -10.07 1.44 1.11
CA THR A 172 -9.20 2.00 2.14
C THR A 172 -8.27 0.92 2.70
N CYS A 173 -7.29 1.32 3.52
CA CYS A 173 -6.37 0.42 4.21
C CYS A 173 -7.08 -0.75 4.91
N GLY A 174 -8.19 -0.49 5.61
CA GLY A 174 -8.96 -1.52 6.31
C GLY A 174 -9.62 -2.53 5.38
N ASN A 175 -10.20 -2.06 4.28
CA ASN A 175 -10.82 -2.91 3.26
C ASN A 175 -9.76 -3.69 2.48
N ASP A 176 -8.68 -3.01 2.08
CA ASP A 176 -7.52 -3.57 1.38
C ASP A 176 -6.92 -4.75 2.16
N SER A 177 -6.62 -4.54 3.44
CA SER A 177 -6.06 -5.59 4.29
C SER A 177 -6.95 -6.84 4.40
N ILE A 178 -8.28 -6.69 4.28
CA ILE A 178 -9.22 -7.80 4.27
C ILE A 178 -9.26 -8.47 2.89
N CYS A 179 -9.24 -7.70 1.80
CA CYS A 179 -9.18 -8.22 0.45
C CYS A 179 -7.93 -9.07 0.25
N LEU A 180 -6.75 -8.52 0.58
CA LEU A 180 -5.48 -9.22 0.47
C LEU A 180 -5.43 -10.49 1.34
N ALA A 181 -5.90 -10.42 2.59
CA ALA A 181 -6.00 -11.60 3.45
C ALA A 181 -6.95 -12.67 2.88
N THR A 182 -8.01 -12.26 2.17
CA THR A 182 -8.94 -13.18 1.50
C THR A 182 -8.24 -13.90 0.36
N LEU A 183 -7.46 -13.18 -0.47
CA LEU A 183 -6.67 -13.77 -1.56
C LEU A 183 -5.63 -14.75 -1.04
N TRP A 184 -4.87 -14.39 0.00
CA TRP A 184 -3.87 -15.26 0.63
C TRP A 184 -4.50 -16.53 1.21
N ARG A 185 -5.61 -16.40 1.93
CA ARG A 185 -6.33 -17.55 2.49
C ARG A 185 -6.83 -18.48 1.38
N LYS A 186 -7.33 -17.92 0.28
CA LYS A 186 -7.75 -18.70 -0.90
C LYS A 186 -6.59 -19.46 -1.54
N ALA A 187 -5.38 -18.90 -1.49
CA ALA A 187 -4.14 -19.56 -1.92
C ALA A 187 -3.58 -20.56 -0.91
N GLY A 188 -4.28 -20.80 0.23
CA GLY A 188 -3.90 -21.75 1.26
C GLY A 188 -2.93 -21.20 2.32
N LEU A 189 -2.72 -19.89 2.39
CA LEU A 189 -1.81 -19.27 3.35
C LEU A 189 -2.55 -18.91 4.65
N LYS A 190 -1.83 -18.97 5.78
CA LYS A 190 -2.31 -18.54 7.09
C LYS A 190 -2.14 -17.02 7.22
N VAL A 191 -3.16 -16.31 7.70
CA VAL A 191 -3.20 -14.85 7.76
C VAL A 191 -3.62 -14.34 9.14
N ALA A 192 -3.13 -13.17 9.52
CA ALA A 192 -3.50 -12.45 10.74
C ALA A 192 -3.50 -10.93 10.51
N PRO A 193 -4.19 -10.15 11.36
CA PRO A 193 -4.02 -8.69 11.33
C PRO A 193 -2.61 -8.31 11.81
N ALA A 194 -2.10 -7.18 11.32
CA ALA A 194 -0.98 -6.45 11.91
C ALA A 194 -1.49 -5.23 12.66
N ARG A 195 -0.74 -4.77 13.66
CA ARG A 195 -1.12 -3.61 14.49
C ARG A 195 -0.33 -2.38 14.05
N ALA A 196 -1.06 -1.39 13.58
CA ALA A 196 -0.49 -0.09 13.27
C ALA A 196 -1.42 1.02 13.78
N LEU A 197 -0.85 2.12 14.23
CA LEU A 197 -1.64 3.27 14.65
C LEU A 197 -2.20 4.02 13.44
N GLY A 198 -3.51 4.18 13.40
CA GLY A 198 -4.20 4.88 12.31
C GLY A 198 -4.13 4.18 10.95
N HIS A 199 -3.72 2.90 10.92
CA HIS A 199 -3.57 2.12 9.70
C HIS A 199 -3.95 0.66 9.91
N CYS A 200 -4.46 0.00 8.88
CA CYS A 200 -4.88 -1.40 8.93
C CYS A 200 -4.11 -2.22 7.91
N ILE A 201 -3.52 -3.30 8.36
CA ILE A 201 -2.67 -4.15 7.53
C ILE A 201 -2.90 -5.61 7.88
N SER A 202 -2.57 -6.51 6.98
CA SER A 202 -2.55 -7.96 7.21
C SER A 202 -1.13 -8.51 7.12
N GLN A 203 -0.92 -9.60 7.86
CA GLN A 203 0.29 -10.41 7.81
C GLN A 203 -0.02 -11.80 7.30
N VAL A 204 0.97 -12.42 6.68
CA VAL A 204 0.92 -13.80 6.18
C VAL A 204 2.01 -14.62 6.82
N PHE A 205 1.72 -15.87 7.16
CA PHE A 205 2.66 -16.78 7.80
C PHE A 205 3.26 -17.75 6.79
N TYR A 206 4.59 -17.77 6.71
CA TYR A 206 5.37 -18.76 5.98
C TYR A 206 6.79 -18.85 6.55
N GLY A 207 7.55 -19.90 6.19
CA GLY A 207 8.94 -20.03 6.62
C GLY A 207 9.15 -20.06 8.15
N GLY A 208 8.09 -20.31 8.94
CA GLY A 208 8.15 -20.30 10.40
C GLY A 208 7.92 -18.94 11.06
N GLY A 209 7.64 -17.86 10.30
CA GLY A 209 7.42 -16.50 10.79
C GLY A 209 6.22 -15.79 10.16
N TRP A 210 5.85 -14.66 10.76
CA TRP A 210 4.89 -13.72 10.19
C TRP A 210 5.62 -12.70 9.31
N HIS A 211 5.02 -12.35 8.17
CA HIS A 211 5.57 -11.42 7.20
C HIS A 211 4.54 -10.36 6.84
N PHE A 212 4.99 -9.14 6.76
CA PHE A 212 4.18 -7.94 6.62
C PHE A 212 4.15 -7.45 5.16
N TYR A 213 2.97 -7.23 4.64
CA TYR A 213 2.76 -6.66 3.31
C TYR A 213 1.69 -5.59 3.37
N ASP A 214 2.05 -4.39 3.00
CA ASP A 214 1.12 -3.26 2.97
C ASP A 214 0.61 -3.03 1.55
N GLY A 215 -0.63 -3.41 1.29
CA GLY A 215 -1.27 -3.19 -0.01
C GLY A 215 -1.68 -1.74 -0.20
N ASP A 216 -2.00 -1.03 0.88
CA ASP A 216 -2.47 0.35 0.81
C ASP A 216 -1.32 1.35 0.60
N MET A 217 -0.20 1.16 1.27
CA MET A 217 1.01 1.97 1.12
C MET A 217 1.98 1.42 0.08
N HIS A 218 1.66 0.30 -0.57
CA HIS A 218 2.49 -0.39 -1.56
C HIS A 218 3.90 -0.69 -1.05
N SER A 219 4.04 -1.10 0.19
CA SER A 219 5.36 -1.28 0.79
C SER A 219 5.58 -2.66 1.41
N VAL A 220 6.80 -3.13 1.30
CA VAL A 220 7.37 -4.25 2.02
C VAL A 220 8.73 -3.84 2.55
N TYR A 221 9.11 -4.38 3.71
CA TYR A 221 10.38 -4.09 4.36
C TYR A 221 11.17 -5.38 4.48
N LEU A 222 12.48 -5.30 4.23
CA LEU A 222 13.35 -6.48 4.24
C LEU A 222 14.18 -6.53 5.52
N LEU A 223 14.39 -7.74 6.04
CA LEU A 223 15.40 -8.00 7.04
C LEU A 223 16.80 -7.70 6.50
N ARG A 224 17.82 -7.76 7.33
CA ARG A 224 19.20 -7.40 6.95
C ARG A 224 19.87 -8.39 6.00
N ASP A 225 19.24 -9.54 5.78
CA ASP A 225 19.64 -10.48 4.71
C ASP A 225 19.26 -10.00 3.30
N ASN A 226 18.45 -8.91 3.20
CA ASN A 226 17.95 -8.31 1.96
C ASN A 226 17.03 -9.23 1.11
N GLU A 227 16.49 -10.28 1.70
CA GLU A 227 15.62 -11.26 1.04
C GLU A 227 14.33 -11.51 1.82
N THR A 228 14.43 -11.67 3.12
CA THR A 228 13.29 -12.01 3.97
C THR A 228 12.44 -10.77 4.23
N VAL A 229 11.16 -10.85 3.92
CA VAL A 229 10.20 -9.78 4.28
C VAL A 229 10.01 -9.77 5.79
N ALA A 230 10.20 -8.61 6.41
CA ALA A 230 10.05 -8.42 7.85
C ALA A 230 8.59 -8.62 8.29
N GLY A 231 8.41 -9.15 9.50
CA GLY A 231 7.12 -9.15 10.19
C GLY A 231 6.89 -7.85 10.96
N GLU A 232 5.66 -7.65 11.44
CA GLU A 232 5.32 -6.49 12.28
C GLU A 232 6.27 -6.36 13.48
N GLN A 233 6.54 -7.48 14.18
CA GLN A 233 7.38 -7.45 15.38
C GLN A 233 8.86 -7.18 15.08
N ASP A 234 9.35 -7.56 13.90
CA ASP A 234 10.69 -7.17 13.45
C ASP A 234 10.79 -5.66 13.28
N ILE A 235 9.75 -5.05 12.71
CA ILE A 235 9.66 -3.60 12.49
C ILE A 235 9.55 -2.86 13.82
N VAL A 236 8.71 -3.33 14.74
CA VAL A 236 8.57 -2.75 16.10
C VAL A 236 9.89 -2.82 16.85
N ARG A 237 10.61 -3.92 16.72
CA ARG A 237 11.93 -4.11 17.33
C ARG A 237 12.98 -3.20 16.71
N ASP A 238 13.01 -3.08 15.38
CA ASP A 238 14.07 -2.38 14.63
C ASP A 238 13.51 -1.46 13.55
N HIS A 239 13.24 -0.22 13.90
CA HIS A 239 12.71 0.81 13.01
C HIS A 239 13.64 1.14 11.82
N ASP A 240 14.95 0.86 11.92
CA ASP A 240 15.88 1.05 10.81
C ASP A 240 15.54 0.18 9.60
N LEU A 241 14.86 -0.96 9.80
CA LEU A 241 14.38 -1.81 8.69
C LEU A 241 13.44 -1.05 7.75
N ILE A 242 12.58 -0.19 8.29
CA ILE A 242 11.74 0.69 7.47
C ILE A 242 12.61 1.75 6.78
N LYS A 243 13.44 2.47 7.55
CA LYS A 243 14.21 3.62 7.06
C LYS A 243 15.17 3.24 5.94
N ARG A 244 15.80 2.06 6.01
CA ARG A 244 16.74 1.58 5.00
C ARG A 244 16.07 1.12 3.70
N THR A 245 14.85 0.58 3.78
CA THR A 245 14.13 0.01 2.63
C THR A 245 12.84 0.77 2.30
N HIS A 246 12.64 1.93 2.94
CA HIS A 246 11.43 2.70 2.77
C HIS A 246 11.18 3.07 1.31
N SER A 247 10.01 2.72 0.84
CA SER A 247 9.46 3.16 -0.43
C SER A 247 7.94 3.19 -0.32
N LYS A 248 7.34 4.21 -0.89
CA LYS A 248 5.89 4.41 -0.88
C LYS A 248 5.31 4.22 -2.27
N GLY A 249 5.44 3.01 -2.77
CA GLY A 249 5.00 2.69 -4.11
C GLY A 249 5.78 3.43 -5.20
N ILE A 250 5.71 2.89 -6.39
CA ILE A 250 6.49 3.37 -7.54
C ILE A 250 6.11 4.79 -7.98
N LEU A 251 4.87 5.20 -7.75
CA LEU A 251 4.33 6.49 -8.20
C LEU A 251 4.53 7.62 -7.20
N MET A 252 4.97 7.31 -5.98
CA MET A 252 5.18 8.31 -4.95
C MET A 252 6.64 8.76 -4.91
N PRO A 253 6.91 10.07 -4.69
CA PRO A 253 8.26 10.54 -4.47
C PRO A 253 8.87 9.93 -3.21
N ASP A 254 10.16 9.62 -3.20
CA ASP A 254 10.89 9.10 -2.03
C ASP A 254 10.86 10.06 -0.84
N THR A 255 10.67 11.35 -1.11
CA THR A 255 10.60 12.40 -0.08
C THR A 255 9.22 12.62 0.50
N TRP A 256 8.21 11.93 -0.02
CA TRP A 256 6.81 12.17 0.39
C TRP A 256 6.55 11.53 1.71
N TRP A 257 6.91 11.34 2.64
CA TRP A 257 6.78 10.70 3.95
C TRP A 257 8.04 9.90 4.28
N ASP A 258 8.90 10.48 5.02
CA ASP A 258 10.15 9.83 5.33
C ASP A 258 9.98 8.60 6.24
N GLY A 259 11.04 7.81 6.36
CA GLY A 259 11.02 6.61 7.16
C GLY A 259 10.69 6.83 8.63
N GLN A 260 10.93 8.03 9.18
CA GLN A 260 10.61 8.34 10.58
C GLN A 260 9.09 8.38 10.80
N GLY A 261 8.35 9.06 9.92
CA GLY A 261 6.90 9.11 10.00
C GLY A 261 6.26 7.73 9.87
N MET A 262 6.82 6.86 9.00
CA MET A 262 6.36 5.47 8.88
C MET A 262 6.63 4.65 10.14
N CYS A 263 7.83 4.77 10.73
CA CYS A 263 8.18 4.07 11.97
C CYS A 263 7.22 4.38 13.10
N ALA A 264 6.75 5.62 13.19
CA ALA A 264 5.85 6.06 14.24
C ALA A 264 4.50 5.33 14.27
N MET A 265 4.14 4.60 13.22
CA MET A 265 2.93 3.79 13.19
C MET A 265 3.10 2.41 13.85
N TYR A 266 4.33 1.94 14.06
CA TYR A 266 4.63 0.58 14.52
C TYR A 266 5.35 0.62 15.87
N PHE A 267 4.61 0.38 16.95
CA PHE A 267 5.17 0.39 18.30
C PHE A 267 4.52 -0.62 19.26
N TYR A 268 3.50 -1.36 18.81
CA TYR A 268 2.82 -2.33 19.64
C TYR A 268 3.63 -3.63 19.74
N GLU A 269 4.18 -3.91 20.90
CA GLU A 269 4.84 -5.18 21.19
C GLU A 269 3.83 -6.30 21.49
N GLY A 270 4.20 -7.53 21.16
CA GLY A 270 3.44 -8.73 21.45
C GLY A 270 2.82 -9.40 20.24
N SER A 271 2.33 -10.63 20.44
CA SER A 271 1.72 -11.40 19.36
C SER A 271 0.31 -10.92 19.01
N VAL A 272 0.01 -10.90 17.74
CA VAL A 272 -1.36 -10.69 17.25
C VAL A 272 -2.10 -12.01 17.28
N THR A 273 -3.26 -12.04 17.94
CA THR A 273 -4.16 -13.19 17.97
C THR A 273 -5.40 -12.87 17.15
N GLY A 274 -5.89 -13.84 16.41
CA GLY A 274 -7.11 -13.74 15.63
C GLY A 274 -6.92 -14.07 14.15
N GLU A 275 -8.02 -14.32 13.50
CA GLU A 275 -8.08 -14.51 12.05
C GLU A 275 -8.44 -13.21 11.34
N ARG A 276 -7.76 -12.92 10.27
CA ARG A 276 -8.06 -11.80 9.36
C ARG A 276 -8.54 -12.33 8.03
N GLY A 277 -9.34 -11.53 7.35
CA GLY A 277 -9.85 -11.81 6.02
C GLY A 277 -11.29 -12.30 6.00
N GLY A 278 -11.91 -12.09 4.87
CA GLY A 278 -13.26 -12.49 4.57
C GLY A 278 -13.33 -13.84 3.84
N LYS A 279 -14.51 -14.15 3.39
CA LYS A 279 -14.77 -15.13 2.34
C LYS A 279 -15.36 -14.36 1.18
N SER A 280 -14.97 -14.69 -0.04
CA SER A 280 -15.62 -14.18 -1.23
C SER A 280 -16.28 -15.36 -1.95
N ASP A 281 -17.61 -15.37 -1.94
CA ASP A 281 -18.43 -16.27 -2.75
C ASP A 281 -19.02 -15.49 -3.95
N THR A 282 -18.57 -14.26 -4.15
CA THR A 282 -19.01 -13.39 -5.25
C THR A 282 -18.52 -13.94 -6.57
N THR A 283 -19.43 -13.96 -7.54
CA THR A 283 -19.12 -14.27 -8.94
C THR A 283 -19.65 -13.16 -9.84
N MET A 284 -19.00 -12.96 -10.98
CA MET A 284 -19.50 -12.10 -12.05
C MET A 284 -20.49 -12.84 -12.98
N ASN A 285 -21.13 -13.86 -12.46
CA ASN A 285 -22.09 -14.68 -13.17
C ASN A 285 -23.36 -13.89 -13.52
N LEU A 286 -23.84 -14.06 -14.73
CA LEU A 286 -25.04 -13.42 -15.23
C LEU A 286 -25.79 -14.35 -16.19
N VAL A 287 -27.01 -13.99 -16.50
CA VAL A 287 -27.77 -14.61 -17.59
C VAL A 287 -28.06 -13.53 -18.62
N LEU A 288 -27.71 -13.75 -19.87
CA LEU A 288 -28.14 -12.91 -20.96
C LEU A 288 -29.35 -13.55 -21.63
N ARG A 289 -30.52 -12.97 -21.41
CA ARG A 289 -31.78 -13.40 -22.05
C ARG A 289 -31.84 -12.86 -23.47
N PRO A 290 -32.71 -13.37 -24.33
CA PRO A 290 -32.90 -12.82 -25.67
C PRO A 290 -33.13 -11.32 -25.67
N GLY A 291 -32.30 -10.58 -26.40
CA GLY A 291 -32.31 -9.10 -26.45
C GLY A 291 -31.59 -8.38 -25.30
N GLU A 292 -30.86 -9.10 -24.46
CA GLU A 292 -29.98 -8.48 -23.44
C GLU A 292 -28.56 -8.34 -23.96
N ALA A 293 -27.90 -7.28 -23.46
CA ALA A 293 -26.49 -7.00 -23.71
C ALA A 293 -25.80 -6.40 -22.48
N LEU A 294 -24.55 -6.84 -22.26
CA LEU A 294 -23.59 -6.22 -21.38
C LEU A 294 -22.52 -5.53 -22.21
N GLU A 295 -22.20 -4.27 -21.88
CA GLU A 295 -21.16 -3.51 -22.56
C GLU A 295 -20.18 -2.92 -21.56
N TRP A 296 -18.94 -3.38 -21.61
CA TRP A 296 -17.80 -2.75 -20.94
C TRP A 296 -17.40 -1.51 -21.73
N ARG A 297 -17.20 -0.38 -21.02
CA ARG A 297 -16.84 0.91 -21.63
C ARG A 297 -15.63 1.52 -20.95
N TRP A 298 -14.76 2.09 -21.73
CA TRP A 298 -13.61 2.87 -21.27
C TRP A 298 -14.00 4.34 -21.22
N GLY A 299 -14.63 4.78 -20.14
CA GLY A 299 -15.06 6.14 -19.94
C GLY A 299 -16.19 6.26 -18.91
N GLN A 300 -16.61 7.49 -18.70
CA GLN A 300 -17.63 7.89 -17.74
C GLN A 300 -18.80 8.53 -18.48
N VAL A 301 -20.00 8.45 -17.88
CA VAL A 301 -21.11 9.31 -18.28
C VAL A 301 -21.06 10.63 -17.51
N GLU A 302 -21.56 11.70 -18.10
CA GLU A 302 -21.64 13.00 -17.46
C GLU A 302 -23.06 13.32 -16.98
N PRO A 303 -23.28 13.64 -15.70
CA PRO A 303 -22.32 13.53 -14.60
C PRO A 303 -21.96 12.09 -14.27
N VAL A 304 -20.76 11.85 -13.70
CA VAL A 304 -20.31 10.52 -13.31
C VAL A 304 -21.32 9.85 -12.38
N LYS A 305 -21.72 8.62 -12.72
CA LYS A 305 -22.68 7.84 -11.93
C LYS A 305 -21.93 6.76 -11.15
N HIS A 306 -22.14 6.75 -9.85
CA HIS A 306 -21.47 5.81 -8.96
C HIS A 306 -22.35 5.44 -7.77
N HIS A 307 -22.01 4.32 -7.13
CA HIS A 307 -22.51 3.86 -5.85
C HIS A 307 -21.40 3.92 -4.81
N GLY A 308 -21.75 4.27 -3.58
CA GLY A 308 -20.81 4.40 -2.47
C GLY A 308 -20.37 5.85 -2.22
N ALA A 309 -19.83 6.10 -1.05
CA ALA A 309 -19.44 7.44 -0.64
C ALA A 309 -18.10 7.82 -1.26
N LEU A 310 -18.09 8.41 -2.43
CA LEU A 310 -16.94 9.17 -2.93
C LEU A 310 -16.81 10.53 -2.20
N GLY A 311 -17.63 10.78 -1.21
CA GLY A 311 -17.99 12.09 -0.66
C GLY A 311 -16.89 12.90 -0.01
N THR A 312 -15.68 12.38 0.18
CA THR A 312 -14.59 13.13 0.82
C THR A 312 -13.33 13.26 -0.03
N MET A 313 -13.29 12.61 -1.18
CA MET A 313 -12.11 12.62 -2.04
C MET A 313 -12.47 12.93 -3.50
N PRO A 314 -12.47 14.21 -3.90
CA PRO A 314 -12.92 14.64 -5.23
C PRO A 314 -12.09 14.10 -6.41
N ALA A 315 -10.93 13.51 -6.16
CA ALA A 315 -10.04 13.02 -7.21
C ALA A 315 -10.42 11.63 -7.77
N TYR A 316 -11.41 10.95 -7.21
CA TYR A 316 -11.65 9.52 -7.51
C TYR A 316 -12.82 9.16 -8.42
N PRO A 317 -13.63 10.06 -8.93
CA PRO A 317 -14.45 9.71 -10.08
C PRO A 317 -13.66 9.10 -11.23
N ALA A 318 -12.39 9.47 -11.37
CA ALA A 318 -11.48 8.93 -12.39
C ALA A 318 -11.21 7.42 -12.26
N ALA A 319 -11.43 6.82 -11.09
CA ALA A 319 -11.23 5.38 -10.85
C ALA A 319 -12.46 4.53 -11.22
N ILE A 320 -13.50 5.12 -11.76
CA ILE A 320 -14.75 4.44 -12.09
C ILE A 320 -15.09 4.66 -13.54
N TYR A 321 -15.46 3.59 -14.24
CA TYR A 321 -16.09 3.66 -15.56
C TYR A 321 -17.57 3.35 -15.46
N ASN A 322 -18.32 3.77 -16.47
CA ASN A 322 -19.72 3.48 -16.61
C ASN A 322 -19.98 2.58 -17.83
N GLY A 323 -20.15 1.28 -17.57
CA GLY A 323 -20.63 0.36 -18.57
C GLY A 323 -22.13 0.48 -18.82
N LEU A 324 -22.65 -0.36 -19.73
CA LEU A 324 -24.07 -0.47 -19.99
C LEU A 324 -24.59 -1.90 -19.82
N TRP A 325 -25.83 -1.98 -19.38
CA TRP A 325 -26.65 -3.18 -19.52
C TRP A 325 -27.96 -2.78 -20.18
N GLU A 326 -28.31 -3.49 -21.24
CA GLU A 326 -29.50 -3.18 -22.06
C GLU A 326 -30.41 -4.39 -22.18
N TYR A 327 -31.70 -4.11 -22.27
CA TYR A 327 -32.72 -5.10 -22.56
C TYR A 327 -33.71 -4.58 -23.60
N HIS A 328 -33.71 -5.21 -24.77
CA HIS A 328 -34.58 -4.89 -25.91
C HIS A 328 -35.32 -6.13 -26.33
N PRO A 329 -36.37 -6.56 -25.60
CA PRO A 329 -37.12 -7.76 -25.94
C PRO A 329 -37.89 -7.62 -27.25
N ASP A 330 -37.95 -8.69 -28.03
CA ASP A 330 -38.87 -8.80 -29.18
C ASP A 330 -40.27 -9.16 -28.66
N LEU A 331 -41.14 -8.15 -28.54
CA LEU A 331 -42.48 -8.29 -27.99
C LEU A 331 -43.44 -9.02 -28.94
N SER A 332 -43.04 -9.29 -30.19
CA SER A 332 -43.83 -10.06 -31.18
C SER A 332 -43.66 -11.58 -31.00
N LYS A 333 -42.66 -12.00 -30.21
CA LYS A 333 -42.36 -13.44 -29.96
C LYS A 333 -42.56 -13.75 -28.48
N GLU A 334 -42.75 -15.00 -28.12
CA GLU A 334 -42.89 -15.45 -26.72
C GLU A 334 -41.55 -15.32 -25.91
N THR A 335 -40.44 -15.02 -26.56
CA THR A 335 -39.12 -14.90 -25.91
C THR A 335 -39.05 -13.80 -24.87
N TRP A 336 -39.84 -12.73 -24.98
CA TRP A 336 -39.92 -11.66 -23.98
C TRP A 336 -40.35 -12.14 -22.59
N ARG A 337 -41.08 -13.27 -22.51
CA ARG A 337 -41.52 -13.88 -21.24
C ARG A 337 -40.38 -14.39 -20.40
N LYS A 338 -39.25 -14.75 -21.03
CA LYS A 338 -38.03 -15.17 -20.31
C LYS A 338 -37.47 -14.10 -19.40
N GLY A 339 -37.68 -12.80 -19.72
CA GLY A 339 -37.28 -11.67 -18.90
C GLY A 339 -38.24 -11.32 -17.77
N THR A 340 -39.37 -12.02 -17.65
CA THR A 340 -40.41 -11.66 -16.70
C THR A 340 -40.32 -12.46 -15.40
N SER A 341 -40.65 -11.82 -14.28
CA SER A 341 -40.90 -12.49 -12.99
C SER A 341 -42.36 -12.84 -12.78
N SER A 342 -43.27 -12.09 -13.41
CA SER A 342 -44.70 -12.44 -13.49
C SER A 342 -45.37 -11.84 -14.71
N THR A 343 -46.42 -12.49 -15.17
CA THR A 343 -47.26 -12.06 -16.28
C THR A 343 -48.69 -12.44 -15.97
N GLU A 344 -49.60 -11.50 -16.05
CA GLU A 344 -51.04 -11.68 -15.79
C GLU A 344 -51.85 -11.06 -16.90
N ASN A 345 -52.80 -11.84 -17.49
CA ASN A 345 -53.76 -11.41 -18.49
C ASN A 345 -53.13 -10.63 -19.67
N ILE A 346 -52.01 -11.17 -20.23
CA ILE A 346 -51.30 -10.55 -21.36
C ILE A 346 -51.34 -11.46 -22.57
N THR A 347 -51.74 -10.88 -23.70
CA THR A 347 -51.73 -11.51 -25.02
C THR A 347 -50.85 -10.73 -26.00
N ILE A 348 -50.28 -11.46 -26.98
CA ILE A 348 -49.59 -10.86 -28.12
C ILE A 348 -50.61 -10.52 -29.19
N ARG A 349 -50.63 -9.30 -29.67
CA ARG A 349 -51.43 -8.84 -30.80
C ARG A 349 -50.52 -8.29 -31.91
N PRO A 350 -51.02 -8.16 -33.17
CA PRO A 350 -50.19 -7.66 -34.27
C PRO A 350 -49.58 -6.24 -34.01
N ASP A 351 -50.21 -5.46 -33.12
CA ASP A 351 -49.81 -4.12 -32.78
C ASP A 351 -49.08 -3.99 -31.41
N GLY A 352 -48.68 -5.13 -30.81
CA GLY A 352 -47.90 -5.21 -29.57
C GLY A 352 -48.58 -6.02 -28.48
N LEU A 353 -48.02 -5.98 -27.26
CA LEU A 353 -48.61 -6.57 -26.07
C LEU A 353 -49.88 -5.83 -25.68
N ALA A 354 -50.89 -6.57 -25.29
CA ALA A 354 -52.17 -6.05 -24.84
C ALA A 354 -52.70 -6.82 -23.62
N ALA A 355 -53.59 -6.22 -22.87
CA ALA A 355 -54.40 -6.98 -21.93
C ALA A 355 -55.35 -7.92 -22.65
N GLU A 356 -55.68 -9.05 -22.05
CA GLU A 356 -56.76 -9.90 -22.46
C GLU A 356 -58.08 -9.16 -22.37
N ASP A 357 -59.05 -9.53 -23.21
CA ASP A 357 -60.32 -8.80 -23.30
C ASP A 357 -61.06 -8.72 -21.97
N GLY A 358 -61.36 -7.50 -21.56
CA GLY A 358 -62.02 -7.16 -20.30
C GLY A 358 -61.18 -7.24 -19.03
N ALA A 359 -59.90 -7.58 -19.15
CA ALA A 359 -58.96 -7.70 -18.03
C ALA A 359 -58.02 -6.53 -17.90
N LYS A 360 -57.38 -6.42 -16.73
CA LYS A 360 -56.18 -5.62 -16.49
C LYS A 360 -54.97 -6.52 -16.71
N GLY A 361 -54.11 -6.15 -17.67
CA GLY A 361 -52.88 -6.87 -17.98
C GLY A 361 -51.69 -6.30 -17.18
N THR A 362 -50.84 -7.18 -16.68
CA THR A 362 -49.62 -6.80 -15.96
C THR A 362 -48.44 -7.67 -16.42
N VAL A 363 -47.30 -6.99 -16.64
CA VAL A 363 -46.02 -7.65 -16.92
C VAL A 363 -45.00 -7.08 -15.94
N VAL A 364 -44.21 -7.94 -15.29
CA VAL A 364 -43.08 -7.55 -14.43
C VAL A 364 -41.81 -8.16 -15.00
N TRP A 365 -40.93 -7.31 -15.51
CA TRP A 365 -39.58 -7.71 -15.92
C TRP A 365 -38.61 -7.56 -14.78
N LYS A 366 -37.71 -8.53 -14.68
CA LYS A 366 -36.62 -8.54 -13.71
C LYS A 366 -35.32 -8.15 -14.42
N MET A 367 -34.63 -7.14 -13.88
CA MET A 367 -33.33 -6.69 -14.31
C MET A 367 -32.29 -7.15 -13.29
N LYS A 368 -31.24 -7.86 -13.75
CA LYS A 368 -30.20 -8.39 -12.88
C LYS A 368 -28.83 -8.29 -13.56
N SER A 369 -27.83 -7.78 -12.85
CA SER A 369 -26.45 -7.64 -13.32
C SER A 369 -25.48 -7.98 -12.19
N PRO A 370 -24.29 -8.56 -12.49
CA PRO A 370 -23.23 -8.70 -11.49
C PRO A 370 -22.56 -7.36 -11.15
N TYR A 371 -22.78 -6.32 -11.95
CA TYR A 371 -22.35 -4.96 -11.74
C TYR A 371 -23.46 -4.14 -11.08
N VAL A 372 -23.08 -3.10 -10.33
CA VAL A 372 -24.03 -2.22 -9.65
C VAL A 372 -24.73 -1.32 -10.66
N PHE A 373 -26.06 -1.28 -10.63
CA PHE A 373 -26.86 -0.32 -11.36
C PHE A 373 -26.71 1.07 -10.71
N VAL A 374 -26.29 2.07 -11.49
CA VAL A 374 -26.07 3.45 -11.03
C VAL A 374 -26.90 4.46 -11.80
N GLY A 375 -27.59 4.05 -12.82
CA GLY A 375 -28.52 4.85 -13.59
C GLY A 375 -29.40 4.02 -14.50
N GLY A 376 -30.41 4.66 -15.09
CA GLY A 376 -31.26 3.96 -16.04
C GLY A 376 -32.22 4.86 -16.80
N ARG A 377 -32.59 4.36 -18.00
CA ARG A 377 -33.54 4.97 -18.91
C ARG A 377 -34.49 3.91 -19.44
N LEU A 378 -35.78 4.30 -19.56
CA LEU A 378 -36.81 3.51 -20.17
C LEU A 378 -37.39 4.26 -21.35
N LYS A 379 -37.38 3.62 -22.53
CA LYS A 379 -38.13 4.07 -23.70
C LYS A 379 -39.15 3.00 -24.05
N ALA A 380 -40.40 3.42 -24.22
CA ALA A 380 -41.48 2.55 -24.62
C ALA A 380 -42.28 3.20 -25.76
N GLU A 381 -42.63 2.43 -26.77
CA GLU A 381 -43.54 2.82 -27.82
C GLU A 381 -44.84 2.09 -27.60
N GLY A 382 -45.94 2.79 -27.55
CA GLY A 382 -47.26 2.22 -27.33
C GLY A 382 -48.30 3.26 -27.01
N VAL A 383 -49.47 2.84 -26.57
CA VAL A 383 -50.57 3.66 -26.15
C VAL A 383 -50.93 3.31 -24.72
N ASP A 384 -50.96 4.31 -23.84
CA ASP A 384 -51.45 4.22 -22.44
C ASP A 384 -50.80 3.16 -21.54
N ALA A 385 -49.59 2.68 -21.89
CA ALA A 385 -48.83 1.80 -21.04
C ALA A 385 -48.24 2.55 -19.84
N ARG A 386 -48.46 2.04 -18.63
CA ARG A 386 -47.95 2.65 -17.40
C ARG A 386 -46.83 1.82 -16.79
N PHE A 387 -45.76 2.50 -16.42
CA PHE A 387 -44.59 1.84 -15.86
C PHE A 387 -44.33 2.25 -14.40
N SER A 388 -43.89 1.28 -13.62
CA SER A 388 -43.35 1.49 -12.28
C SER A 388 -42.13 0.63 -12.05
N ILE A 389 -41.24 1.08 -11.16
CA ILE A 389 -39.98 0.43 -10.78
C ILE A 389 -39.98 0.04 -9.30
N CYS A 390 -39.38 -1.08 -8.97
CA CYS A 390 -39.17 -1.54 -7.60
C CYS A 390 -37.71 -1.98 -7.42
N THR A 391 -36.98 -1.30 -6.53
CA THR A 391 -35.57 -1.58 -6.22
C THR A 391 -35.35 -2.27 -4.88
N ASP A 392 -36.39 -2.39 -4.06
CA ASP A 392 -36.35 -2.95 -2.69
C ASP A 392 -37.22 -4.22 -2.52
N GLY A 393 -37.80 -4.72 -3.63
CA GLY A 393 -38.70 -5.86 -3.65
C GLY A 393 -40.08 -5.61 -3.02
N LYS A 394 -40.40 -4.37 -2.59
CA LYS A 394 -41.61 -4.01 -1.82
C LYS A 394 -42.35 -2.82 -2.39
N THR A 395 -41.64 -1.76 -2.71
CA THR A 395 -42.23 -0.45 -3.00
C THR A 395 -42.17 -0.15 -4.50
N TRP A 396 -43.34 0.00 -5.13
CA TRP A 396 -43.48 0.37 -6.54
C TRP A 396 -43.58 1.89 -6.67
N GLN A 397 -42.76 2.48 -7.52
CA GLN A 397 -42.77 3.91 -7.80
C GLN A 397 -42.94 4.15 -9.29
N VAL A 398 -43.71 5.15 -9.68
CA VAL A 398 -43.92 5.48 -11.10
C VAL A 398 -42.59 5.82 -11.77
N ALA A 399 -42.30 5.17 -12.89
CA ALA A 399 -41.11 5.34 -13.69
C ALA A 399 -41.49 5.77 -15.12
N SER A 400 -40.80 6.80 -15.63
CA SER A 400 -40.88 7.25 -17.02
C SER A 400 -39.56 7.88 -17.41
N GLY A 401 -39.08 7.59 -18.62
CA GLY A 401 -37.85 8.20 -19.15
C GLY A 401 -36.62 7.87 -18.32
N ASN A 402 -35.98 8.88 -17.73
CA ASN A 402 -34.84 8.73 -16.86
C ASN A 402 -35.30 8.36 -15.42
N PHE A 403 -34.66 7.33 -14.87
CA PHE A 403 -34.91 6.87 -13.50
C PHE A 403 -33.65 6.73 -12.64
N ASP A 404 -32.58 7.49 -12.92
CA ASP A 404 -31.33 7.53 -12.16
C ASP A 404 -31.55 7.74 -10.66
N ARG A 405 -32.60 8.51 -10.29
CA ARG A 405 -32.96 8.80 -8.88
C ARG A 405 -33.20 7.57 -8.02
N PHE A 406 -33.47 6.41 -8.62
CA PHE A 406 -33.69 5.17 -7.90
C PHE A 406 -32.40 4.47 -7.50
N PHE A 407 -31.26 4.87 -8.06
CA PHE A 407 -29.93 4.32 -7.80
C PHE A 407 -29.05 5.30 -7.03
N SER A 408 -29.60 5.95 -5.99
CA SER A 408 -28.88 6.90 -5.16
C SER A 408 -27.70 6.27 -4.43
N THR A 409 -26.59 7.02 -4.31
CA THR A 409 -25.39 6.62 -3.59
C THR A 409 -25.59 6.30 -2.11
N VAL A 410 -26.65 6.83 -1.50
CA VAL A 410 -26.97 6.58 -0.09
C VAL A 410 -27.81 5.32 0.15
N ARG A 411 -28.16 4.61 -0.91
CA ARG A 411 -28.91 3.34 -0.84
C ARG A 411 -27.95 2.15 -0.88
N PRO A 412 -28.39 0.94 -0.42
CA PRO A 412 -27.63 -0.28 -0.67
C PRO A 412 -27.36 -0.46 -2.17
N ALA A 413 -26.22 -1.09 -2.50
CA ALA A 413 -25.88 -1.42 -3.89
C ALA A 413 -27.00 -2.19 -4.55
N CYS A 414 -27.41 -1.75 -5.75
CA CYS A 414 -28.50 -2.34 -6.49
C CYS A 414 -27.98 -3.23 -7.62
N TYR A 415 -28.06 -4.54 -7.44
CA TYR A 415 -27.71 -5.55 -8.46
C TYR A 415 -28.93 -6.14 -9.16
N GLU A 416 -30.10 -5.88 -8.64
CA GLU A 416 -31.36 -6.40 -9.13
C GLU A 416 -32.50 -5.42 -8.85
N TYR A 417 -33.38 -5.26 -9.83
CA TYR A 417 -34.61 -4.49 -9.66
C TYR A 417 -35.69 -4.98 -10.63
N GLN A 418 -36.93 -4.49 -10.49
CA GLN A 418 -38.04 -4.88 -11.31
C GLN A 418 -38.72 -3.68 -11.98
N ILE A 419 -39.17 -3.87 -13.21
CA ILE A 419 -40.03 -2.93 -13.96
C ILE A 419 -41.35 -3.58 -14.20
N ARG A 420 -42.43 -2.92 -13.78
CA ARG A 420 -43.83 -3.35 -14.03
C ARG A 420 -44.46 -2.47 -15.10
N CYS A 421 -45.07 -3.09 -16.08
CA CYS A 421 -45.95 -2.46 -17.06
C CYS A 421 -47.39 -2.89 -16.80
N GLU A 422 -48.30 -1.93 -16.74
CA GLU A 422 -49.73 -2.13 -16.63
C GLU A 422 -50.40 -1.69 -17.93
N LEU A 423 -51.23 -2.59 -18.51
CA LEU A 423 -52.01 -2.39 -19.73
C LEU A 423 -53.49 -2.53 -19.41
N ASN A 424 -54.29 -1.52 -19.72
CA ASN A 424 -55.74 -1.55 -19.48
C ASN A 424 -56.48 -1.16 -20.75
N GLY A 425 -57.59 -1.87 -21.06
CA GLY A 425 -58.43 -1.55 -22.18
C GLY A 425 -57.69 -1.49 -23.54
N ALA A 426 -57.61 -0.33 -24.14
CA ALA A 426 -56.98 -0.09 -25.43
C ALA A 426 -55.47 0.05 -25.35
N ALA A 427 -54.87 -0.01 -24.16
CA ALA A 427 -53.42 0.13 -23.99
C ALA A 427 -52.62 -0.93 -24.77
N ARG A 428 -51.53 -0.50 -25.40
CA ARG A 428 -50.64 -1.35 -26.21
C ARG A 428 -49.21 -1.02 -25.92
N LEU A 429 -48.37 -2.04 -25.84
CA LEU A 429 -46.89 -1.88 -25.76
C LEU A 429 -46.26 -2.52 -26.98
N ARG A 430 -45.73 -1.69 -27.90
CA ARG A 430 -45.13 -2.12 -29.18
C ARG A 430 -43.65 -2.42 -29.08
N ARG A 431 -42.93 -1.55 -28.31
CA ARG A 431 -41.48 -1.67 -28.06
C ARG A 431 -41.17 -1.32 -26.63
N LEU A 432 -40.17 -1.97 -26.10
CA LEU A 432 -39.55 -1.68 -24.80
C LEU A 432 -38.05 -1.64 -25.00
N ALA A 433 -37.42 -0.60 -24.50
CA ALA A 433 -35.96 -0.51 -24.40
C ALA A 433 -35.63 0.00 -22.98
N VAL A 434 -34.89 -0.83 -22.28
CA VAL A 434 -34.32 -0.49 -20.96
C VAL A 434 -32.82 -0.42 -21.09
N THR A 435 -32.25 0.71 -20.70
CA THR A 435 -30.81 0.95 -20.73
C THR A 435 -30.38 1.34 -19.33
N ASN A 436 -29.38 0.67 -18.79
CA ASN A 436 -28.84 0.93 -17.47
C ASN A 436 -27.38 1.32 -17.54
N ASP A 437 -26.99 2.32 -16.76
CA ASP A 437 -25.61 2.64 -16.50
C ASP A 437 -25.11 1.77 -15.35
N LEU A 438 -23.98 1.11 -15.56
CA LEU A 438 -23.33 0.22 -14.60
C LEU A 438 -22.07 0.88 -14.05
N GLN A 439 -21.71 0.57 -12.82
CA GLN A 439 -20.40 0.90 -12.28
C GLN A 439 -19.41 -0.21 -12.54
N MET A 440 -18.23 0.15 -13.07
CA MET A 440 -17.15 -0.78 -13.40
C MET A 440 -15.80 -0.22 -12.95
N ALA A 441 -14.93 -1.10 -12.48
CA ALA A 441 -13.53 -0.77 -12.24
C ALA A 441 -12.76 -0.75 -13.56
N PRO A 442 -11.87 0.22 -13.78
CA PRO A 442 -11.22 0.42 -15.08
C PRO A 442 -10.19 -0.65 -15.45
N LEU A 443 -9.59 -1.35 -14.47
CA LEU A 443 -8.43 -2.20 -14.69
C LEU A 443 -8.76 -3.69 -14.94
N ALA A 444 -10.00 -4.11 -14.67
CA ALA A 444 -10.47 -5.48 -14.89
C ALA A 444 -11.45 -5.58 -16.07
N LEU A 445 -11.21 -4.85 -17.14
CA LEU A 445 -12.01 -4.88 -18.37
C LEU A 445 -11.33 -5.73 -19.45
N PRO A 446 -12.09 -6.30 -20.40
CA PRO A 446 -11.55 -7.12 -21.50
C PRO A 446 -10.83 -6.26 -22.55
N GLU A 447 -9.75 -5.56 -22.13
CA GLU A 447 -9.00 -4.61 -22.95
C GLU A 447 -8.17 -5.27 -24.06
N MET A 448 -7.90 -4.49 -25.09
CA MET A 448 -6.92 -4.79 -26.13
C MET A 448 -5.68 -3.93 -25.98
N VAL A 449 -4.58 -4.44 -26.48
CA VAL A 449 -3.30 -3.75 -26.65
C VAL A 449 -2.88 -3.76 -28.11
N VAL A 450 -1.94 -2.90 -28.49
CA VAL A 450 -1.35 -2.93 -29.83
C VAL A 450 -0.80 -4.31 -30.16
N GLY A 451 -1.15 -4.83 -31.32
CA GLY A 451 -0.82 -6.17 -31.76
C GLY A 451 -1.98 -7.14 -31.70
N GLU A 452 -1.69 -8.45 -31.66
CA GLU A 452 -2.67 -9.52 -31.62
C GLU A 452 -3.20 -9.74 -30.19
N ASN A 453 -4.52 -9.76 -30.03
CA ASN A 453 -5.22 -9.98 -28.77
C ASN A 453 -6.06 -11.25 -28.88
N ALA A 454 -5.75 -12.24 -28.05
CA ALA A 454 -6.51 -13.48 -27.95
C ALA A 454 -7.65 -13.33 -26.94
N PHE A 455 -8.84 -13.75 -27.34
CA PHE A 455 -10.02 -13.82 -26.50
C PHE A 455 -10.57 -15.23 -26.47
N VAL A 456 -11.15 -15.60 -25.34
CA VAL A 456 -11.89 -16.85 -25.20
C VAL A 456 -13.26 -16.51 -24.60
N TYR A 457 -14.30 -16.75 -25.39
CA TYR A 457 -15.67 -16.77 -24.88
C TYR A 457 -15.98 -18.13 -24.26
N SER A 458 -16.72 -18.14 -23.15
CA SER A 458 -17.24 -19.36 -22.52
C SER A 458 -18.60 -19.10 -21.89
N ASP A 459 -19.45 -20.13 -21.80
CA ASP A 459 -20.72 -20.11 -21.07
C ASP A 459 -21.07 -21.51 -20.53
N GLU A 460 -22.10 -21.59 -19.69
CA GLU A 460 -22.59 -22.81 -19.05
C GLU A 460 -23.96 -23.25 -19.61
N SER A 461 -24.36 -22.71 -20.75
CA SER A 461 -25.65 -23.05 -21.37
C SER A 461 -25.67 -24.48 -21.92
N SER A 462 -26.74 -25.18 -21.68
CA SER A 462 -26.97 -26.56 -22.21
C SER A 462 -27.61 -26.60 -23.59
N GLY A 463 -28.16 -25.49 -24.08
CA GLY A 463 -28.86 -25.35 -25.33
C GLY A 463 -28.11 -24.55 -26.39
N ASP A 464 -28.83 -24.28 -27.49
CA ASP A 464 -28.35 -23.41 -28.56
C ASP A 464 -28.04 -22.00 -27.99
N ARG A 465 -26.99 -21.42 -28.49
CA ARG A 465 -26.59 -20.04 -28.16
C ARG A 465 -26.31 -19.24 -29.42
N LYS A 466 -26.60 -17.97 -29.37
CA LYS A 466 -26.16 -17.03 -30.39
C LYS A 466 -25.80 -15.73 -29.74
N ILE A 467 -24.49 -15.56 -29.49
CA ILE A 467 -23.91 -14.35 -28.89
C ILE A 467 -23.17 -13.59 -29.96
N ARG A 468 -23.29 -12.25 -29.92
CA ARG A 468 -22.45 -11.36 -30.69
C ARG A 468 -21.58 -10.59 -29.73
N VAL A 469 -20.25 -10.68 -29.92
CA VAL A 469 -19.27 -9.82 -29.21
C VAL A 469 -18.77 -8.77 -30.18
N THR A 470 -18.93 -7.50 -29.85
CA THR A 470 -18.46 -6.37 -30.65
C THR A 470 -17.38 -5.60 -29.90
N HIS A 471 -16.19 -5.49 -30.49
CA HIS A 471 -15.10 -4.68 -30.02
C HIS A 471 -15.09 -3.34 -30.78
N GLN A 472 -14.90 -2.24 -30.04
CA GLN A 472 -14.71 -0.89 -30.59
C GLN A 472 -13.47 -0.27 -29.99
N TRP A 473 -12.59 0.25 -30.83
CA TRP A 473 -11.35 0.90 -30.41
C TRP A 473 -10.94 2.00 -31.39
N VAL A 474 -9.89 2.71 -31.06
CA VAL A 474 -9.26 3.69 -31.93
C VAL A 474 -7.79 3.31 -32.11
N GLU A 475 -7.33 3.33 -33.34
CA GLU A 475 -5.90 3.16 -33.67
C GLU A 475 -5.26 4.53 -33.82
N ARG A 476 -4.18 4.77 -33.08
CA ARG A 476 -3.41 6.03 -33.14
C ARG A 476 -1.94 5.72 -33.42
N SER A 477 -1.34 6.47 -34.35
CA SER A 477 0.08 6.38 -34.70
C SER A 477 0.77 7.74 -34.56
N ALA A 478 0.31 8.56 -33.61
CA ALA A 478 0.82 9.92 -33.42
C ALA A 478 2.23 9.97 -32.82
N SER A 479 2.69 8.88 -32.22
CA SER A 479 4.03 8.74 -31.68
C SER A 479 4.45 7.28 -31.65
N GLN A 480 5.76 7.08 -31.63
CA GLN A 480 6.39 5.77 -31.41
C GLN A 480 7.02 5.71 -30.03
N PRO A 481 7.10 4.52 -29.41
CA PRO A 481 7.79 4.38 -28.13
C PRO A 481 9.31 4.56 -28.28
N PRO A 482 9.99 5.07 -27.24
CA PRO A 482 11.45 5.10 -27.21
C PRO A 482 12.07 3.70 -27.42
N SER A 483 13.28 3.66 -27.93
CA SER A 483 14.05 2.42 -28.01
C SER A 483 14.40 1.87 -26.64
N ALA A 484 14.64 0.56 -26.54
CA ALA A 484 15.22 -0.03 -25.33
C ALA A 484 16.61 0.58 -25.04
N PRO A 485 16.94 0.93 -23.79
CA PRO A 485 18.32 1.25 -23.40
C PRO A 485 19.27 0.12 -23.79
N GLN A 486 20.38 0.46 -24.49
CA GLN A 486 21.19 -0.53 -25.19
C GLN A 486 22.19 -1.26 -24.33
N ALA A 487 22.82 -0.57 -23.38
CA ALA A 487 23.89 -1.14 -22.56
C ALA A 487 23.96 -0.47 -21.19
N PRO A 488 24.42 -1.21 -20.17
CA PRO A 488 24.79 -0.64 -18.89
C PRO A 488 26.14 0.07 -19.03
N ILE A 489 26.30 1.21 -18.35
CA ILE A 489 27.58 1.88 -18.16
C ILE A 489 28.21 1.34 -16.86
N TYR A 490 27.41 1.27 -15.79
CA TYR A 490 27.80 0.69 -14.50
C TYR A 490 26.55 0.21 -13.72
N PRO A 491 26.60 -0.94 -13.05
CA PRO A 491 27.66 -1.99 -13.15
C PRO A 491 27.71 -2.58 -14.57
N PRO A 492 28.92 -3.08 -15.01
CA PRO A 492 29.04 -3.76 -16.30
C PRO A 492 28.24 -5.08 -16.26
N ASP A 493 27.67 -5.46 -17.42
CA ASP A 493 26.90 -6.71 -17.51
C ASP A 493 27.78 -7.94 -17.26
N GLY A 494 27.34 -8.78 -16.32
CA GLY A 494 28.09 -9.98 -15.86
C GLY A 494 29.32 -9.66 -15.02
N GLY A 495 29.54 -8.39 -14.67
CA GLY A 495 30.75 -7.96 -13.95
C GLY A 495 30.54 -7.70 -12.46
N ASP A 496 31.61 -7.28 -11.81
CA ASP A 496 31.61 -6.89 -10.41
C ASP A 496 31.29 -5.40 -10.25
N ALA A 497 30.58 -5.07 -9.19
CA ALA A 497 30.35 -3.70 -8.74
C ALA A 497 31.08 -3.45 -7.42
N SER A 498 31.78 -2.33 -7.33
CA SER A 498 32.55 -1.97 -6.13
C SER A 498 31.64 -1.39 -5.05
N GLY A 499 31.54 -2.07 -3.92
CA GLY A 499 30.70 -1.70 -2.79
C GLY A 499 29.25 -2.20 -2.95
N THR A 500 28.41 -1.78 -2.02
CA THR A 500 26.97 -2.04 -2.01
C THR A 500 26.13 -0.75 -2.11
N ASP A 501 26.80 0.39 -2.28
CA ASP A 501 26.26 1.74 -2.47
C ASP A 501 26.33 2.15 -3.95
N ILE A 502 25.70 1.38 -4.83
CA ILE A 502 25.89 1.42 -6.27
C ILE A 502 25.09 2.56 -6.90
N VAL A 503 25.71 3.28 -7.84
CA VAL A 503 25.03 4.15 -8.78
C VAL A 503 24.88 3.41 -10.11
N PHE A 504 23.70 2.95 -10.42
CA PHE A 504 23.39 2.34 -11.71
C PHE A 504 23.37 3.40 -12.80
N GLN A 505 24.02 3.14 -13.92
CA GLN A 505 24.08 4.04 -15.07
C GLN A 505 23.94 3.24 -16.37
N TRP A 506 23.21 3.81 -17.33
CA TRP A 506 22.98 3.19 -18.63
C TRP A 506 23.06 4.20 -19.77
N ILE A 507 23.25 3.70 -20.99
CA ILE A 507 23.17 4.54 -22.19
C ILE A 507 21.71 4.97 -22.35
N ALA A 508 21.49 6.27 -22.49
CA ALA A 508 20.16 6.85 -22.68
C ALA A 508 19.44 6.20 -23.87
N ALA A 509 18.13 6.00 -23.71
CA ALA A 509 17.29 5.58 -24.82
C ALA A 509 17.19 6.68 -25.87
N ASN A 510 16.91 6.29 -27.11
CA ASN A 510 16.61 7.19 -28.20
C ASN A 510 15.13 7.09 -28.56
N ASP A 511 14.48 8.24 -28.76
CA ASP A 511 13.12 8.29 -29.26
C ASP A 511 13.12 8.40 -30.79
N PRO A 512 12.41 7.51 -31.52
CA PRO A 512 12.40 7.55 -32.99
C PRO A 512 11.80 8.83 -33.57
N ASP A 513 10.90 9.48 -32.87
CA ASP A 513 10.25 10.71 -33.27
C ASP A 513 11.09 11.96 -32.91
N GLY A 514 12.19 11.77 -32.16
CA GLY A 514 13.05 12.86 -31.68
C GLY A 514 12.51 13.53 -30.42
N ASP A 515 11.51 12.96 -29.78
CA ASP A 515 10.94 13.46 -28.54
C ASP A 515 11.93 13.25 -27.35
N ALA A 516 11.84 14.08 -26.35
CA ALA A 516 12.66 13.91 -25.15
C ALA A 516 12.19 12.69 -24.32
N ILE A 517 13.15 12.08 -23.61
CA ILE A 517 12.81 11.04 -22.64
C ILE A 517 12.26 11.70 -21.39
N ALA A 518 11.00 11.41 -21.06
CA ALA A 518 10.29 11.97 -19.91
C ALA A 518 10.58 11.24 -18.61
N ASP A 519 10.81 9.90 -18.66
CA ASP A 519 11.12 9.12 -17.48
C ASP A 519 11.83 7.80 -17.82
N TYR A 520 12.37 7.16 -16.78
CA TYR A 520 12.83 5.76 -16.83
C TYR A 520 12.16 4.97 -15.71
N HIS A 521 11.85 3.72 -16.02
CA HIS A 521 11.43 2.72 -15.04
C HIS A 521 12.59 1.76 -14.81
N PHE A 522 13.13 1.78 -13.60
CA PHE A 522 14.24 0.92 -13.14
C PHE A 522 13.67 -0.24 -12.31
N GLU A 523 14.20 -1.42 -12.50
CA GLU A 523 13.84 -2.62 -11.78
C GLU A 523 15.09 -3.43 -11.45
N LEU A 524 15.22 -3.86 -10.18
CA LEU A 524 16.33 -4.66 -9.65
C LEU A 524 15.77 -5.86 -8.89
N SER A 525 16.34 -7.04 -9.11
CA SER A 525 15.92 -8.29 -8.51
C SER A 525 17.09 -9.20 -8.21
N SER A 526 16.96 -10.09 -7.23
CA SER A 526 17.87 -11.25 -7.05
C SER A 526 17.55 -12.40 -8.02
N ARG A 527 16.51 -12.26 -8.87
CA ARG A 527 16.03 -13.28 -9.80
C ARG A 527 16.28 -12.89 -11.25
N SER A 528 16.83 -13.80 -12.02
CA SER A 528 17.11 -13.58 -13.45
C SER A 528 15.82 -13.44 -14.29
N ASP A 529 14.72 -13.99 -13.86
CA ASP A 529 13.41 -13.87 -14.54
C ASP A 529 12.74 -12.51 -14.30
N MET A 530 13.26 -11.66 -13.42
CA MET A 530 12.75 -10.35 -13.07
C MET A 530 11.26 -10.35 -12.68
N ARG A 531 10.73 -11.51 -12.30
CA ARG A 531 9.29 -11.67 -12.09
C ARG A 531 8.78 -10.85 -10.92
N TRP A 532 9.60 -10.74 -9.86
CA TRP A 532 9.29 -9.93 -8.70
C TRP A 532 10.51 -9.14 -8.26
N PRO A 533 10.43 -7.80 -8.19
CA PRO A 533 11.42 -7.01 -7.46
C PRO A 533 11.34 -7.36 -5.98
N LEU A 534 12.47 -7.30 -5.27
CA LEU A 534 12.52 -7.65 -3.84
C LEU A 534 11.72 -6.69 -2.96
N SER A 535 11.70 -5.41 -3.32
CA SER A 535 10.91 -4.39 -2.65
C SER A 535 10.64 -3.22 -3.59
N MET A 536 9.76 -2.30 -3.18
CA MET A 536 9.51 -1.07 -3.93
C MET A 536 10.73 -0.16 -4.04
N CYS A 537 11.75 -0.32 -3.18
CA CYS A 537 13.04 0.35 -3.35
C CYS A 537 13.72 0.02 -4.68
N PHE A 538 13.48 -1.18 -5.20
CA PHE A 538 14.09 -1.70 -6.42
C PHE A 538 13.16 -1.67 -7.63
N TYR A 539 12.02 -1.00 -7.50
CA TYR A 539 11.01 -0.84 -8.54
C TYR A 539 10.62 0.64 -8.61
N LYS A 540 11.38 1.43 -9.39
CA LYS A 540 11.35 2.89 -9.32
C LYS A 540 11.11 3.57 -10.64
N LEU A 541 10.30 4.64 -10.62
CA LEU A 541 10.35 5.71 -11.61
C LEU A 541 11.44 6.70 -11.22
N ILE A 542 12.36 7.00 -12.14
CA ILE A 542 13.51 7.85 -11.84
C ILE A 542 13.08 9.27 -11.46
N SER A 543 12.03 9.80 -12.08
CA SER A 543 11.43 11.10 -11.72
C SER A 543 10.95 11.20 -10.27
N ARG A 544 10.76 10.05 -9.59
CA ARG A 544 10.26 9.95 -8.21
C ARG A 544 11.35 9.68 -7.19
N THR A 545 12.60 9.57 -7.61
CA THR A 545 13.72 9.37 -6.70
C THR A 545 14.07 10.64 -5.92
N ALA A 546 14.70 10.46 -4.77
CA ALA A 546 15.10 11.59 -3.92
C ALA A 546 16.04 12.56 -4.65
N ASP A 547 16.91 12.08 -5.53
CA ASP A 547 17.83 12.92 -6.29
C ASP A 547 17.08 13.79 -7.30
N ALA A 548 16.14 13.23 -8.06
CA ALA A 548 15.33 13.97 -9.02
C ALA A 548 14.43 15.03 -8.35
N VAL A 549 13.83 14.69 -7.20
CA VAL A 549 12.96 15.61 -6.45
C VAL A 549 13.75 16.77 -5.83
N LYS A 550 14.98 16.54 -5.38
CA LYS A 550 15.84 17.61 -4.84
C LYS A 550 16.28 18.63 -5.90
N GLU A 551 16.49 18.18 -7.13
CA GLU A 551 16.83 19.08 -8.24
C GLU A 551 15.67 20.04 -8.58
N LYS A 552 14.44 19.58 -8.50
CA LYS A 552 13.21 20.40 -8.72
C LYS A 552 13.06 21.54 -7.70
N GLY A 553 13.47 21.37 -6.45
CA GLY A 553 13.30 22.36 -5.38
C GLY A 553 14.22 23.57 -5.44
N LYS A 554 15.21 23.59 -6.35
CA LYS A 554 16.18 24.69 -6.47
C LYS A 554 15.81 25.74 -7.52
N ASP A 555 15.04 25.35 -8.55
CA ASP A 555 14.61 26.24 -9.64
C ASP A 555 13.11 26.11 -9.87
N ALA A 556 12.33 26.79 -9.03
CA ALA A 556 10.86 26.74 -9.04
C ALA A 556 10.20 27.36 -10.32
N ALA A 557 10.98 27.77 -11.30
CA ALA A 557 10.49 28.38 -12.52
C ALA A 557 10.33 27.42 -13.73
N GLU A 558 10.88 26.20 -13.65
CA GLU A 558 10.73 25.21 -14.70
C GLU A 558 10.06 23.94 -14.17
N ASP A 559 8.87 23.65 -14.66
CA ASP A 559 8.08 22.44 -14.31
C ASP A 559 8.66 21.14 -14.87
N LYS A 560 9.80 21.15 -15.54
CA LYS A 560 10.44 19.96 -16.12
C LYS A 560 11.51 19.39 -15.20
N ILE A 561 11.25 18.19 -14.66
CA ILE A 561 12.29 17.38 -14.02
C ILE A 561 13.19 16.83 -15.13
N THR A 562 14.49 17.15 -15.09
CA THR A 562 15.46 16.51 -15.98
C THR A 562 15.77 15.10 -15.44
N VAL A 563 15.28 14.08 -16.14
CA VAL A 563 15.51 12.70 -15.80
C VAL A 563 16.84 12.23 -16.37
N LYS A 564 17.77 11.82 -15.50
CA LYS A 564 19.07 11.28 -15.90
C LYS A 564 18.99 9.76 -16.07
N PRO A 565 19.76 9.15 -16.99
CA PRO A 565 19.82 7.71 -17.17
C PRO A 565 20.65 7.04 -16.06
N GLN A 566 20.23 7.22 -14.81
CA GLN A 566 20.91 6.68 -13.63
C GLN A 566 19.92 6.47 -12.47
N TYR A 567 20.30 5.55 -11.56
CA TYR A 567 19.62 5.31 -10.30
C TYR A 567 20.65 5.10 -9.19
N THR A 568 20.52 5.83 -8.09
CA THR A 568 21.39 5.71 -6.91
C THR A 568 20.68 4.92 -5.82
N LEU A 569 21.30 3.86 -5.31
CA LEU A 569 20.79 3.18 -4.11
C LEU A 569 20.81 4.13 -2.92
N SER A 570 19.69 4.20 -2.20
CA SER A 570 19.49 5.18 -1.13
C SER A 570 20.38 4.96 0.09
N GLN A 571 20.77 3.72 0.35
CA GLN A 571 21.53 3.32 1.54
C GLN A 571 22.58 2.25 1.21
N PRO A 572 23.74 2.26 1.88
CA PRO A 572 24.67 1.13 1.85
C PRO A 572 24.06 -0.11 2.49
N GLY A 573 24.42 -1.29 1.98
CA GLY A 573 24.00 -2.56 2.54
C GLY A 573 22.60 -3.04 2.15
N LEU A 574 21.94 -2.37 1.18
CA LEU A 574 20.71 -2.88 0.56
C LEU A 574 20.96 -4.05 -0.40
N LEU A 575 22.20 -4.33 -0.73
CA LEU A 575 22.62 -5.50 -1.49
C LEU A 575 23.56 -6.34 -0.64
N THR A 576 23.42 -7.67 -0.76
CA THR A 576 24.30 -8.61 -0.09
C THR A 576 25.53 -8.82 -0.95
N PRO A 577 26.76 -8.63 -0.42
CA PRO A 577 28.00 -8.89 -1.17
C PRO A 577 28.07 -10.33 -1.67
N ASP A 578 28.72 -10.53 -2.80
CA ASP A 578 28.94 -11.82 -3.47
C ASP A 578 27.66 -12.52 -3.96
N GLN A 579 26.52 -11.88 -3.88
CA GLN A 579 25.25 -12.37 -4.45
C GLN A 579 25.04 -11.84 -5.86
N HIS A 580 24.49 -12.67 -6.75
CA HIS A 580 24.08 -12.23 -8.09
C HIS A 580 22.82 -11.41 -8.03
N TYR A 581 22.82 -10.25 -8.69
CA TYR A 581 21.67 -9.41 -8.90
C TYR A 581 21.45 -9.16 -10.38
N TYR A 582 20.19 -8.87 -10.73
CA TYR A 582 19.72 -8.65 -12.09
C TYR A 582 18.95 -7.34 -12.14
N TRP A 583 19.14 -6.57 -13.20
CA TRP A 583 18.44 -5.30 -13.37
C TRP A 583 18.14 -5.02 -14.84
N ARG A 584 17.11 -4.22 -15.03
CA ARG A 584 16.68 -3.76 -16.34
C ARG A 584 16.06 -2.39 -16.24
N VAL A 585 15.97 -1.69 -17.36
CA VAL A 585 15.34 -0.38 -17.46
C VAL A 585 14.58 -0.24 -18.76
N ARG A 586 13.52 0.58 -18.75
CA ARG A 586 12.83 1.06 -19.94
C ARG A 586 12.60 2.55 -19.85
N ALA A 587 12.40 3.20 -20.99
CA ALA A 587 12.20 4.64 -21.10
C ALA A 587 10.78 4.99 -21.47
N MET A 588 10.32 6.14 -21.06
CA MET A 588 9.06 6.76 -21.48
C MET A 588 9.34 8.04 -22.25
N GLY A 589 8.73 8.20 -23.42
CA GLY A 589 8.75 9.45 -24.20
C GLY A 589 7.79 10.51 -23.64
N GLU A 590 7.93 11.76 -24.09
CA GLU A 590 7.08 12.90 -23.67
C GLU A 590 5.58 12.67 -23.95
N LYS A 591 5.23 11.84 -24.91
CA LYS A 591 3.84 11.47 -25.23
C LYS A 591 3.28 10.36 -24.32
N GLY A 592 4.03 9.94 -23.29
CA GLY A 592 3.61 8.94 -22.30
C GLY A 592 3.74 7.48 -22.75
N LEU A 593 4.35 7.22 -23.90
CA LEU A 593 4.60 5.87 -24.40
C LEU A 593 5.82 5.26 -23.75
N TRP A 594 5.65 4.07 -23.18
CA TRP A 594 6.75 3.26 -22.67
C TRP A 594 7.38 2.43 -23.78
N GLY A 595 8.69 2.53 -23.89
CA GLY A 595 9.49 1.64 -24.73
C GLY A 595 9.65 0.25 -24.14
N PRO A 596 10.23 -0.68 -24.92
CA PRO A 596 10.53 -2.02 -24.42
C PRO A 596 11.62 -1.98 -23.33
N TRP A 597 11.63 -3.03 -22.50
CA TRP A 597 12.69 -3.26 -21.53
C TRP A 597 14.03 -3.45 -22.24
N SER A 598 15.12 -2.98 -21.61
CA SER A 598 16.47 -3.40 -21.95
C SER A 598 16.60 -4.92 -21.81
N LYS A 599 17.72 -5.48 -22.27
CA LYS A 599 18.12 -6.79 -21.79
C LYS A 599 18.20 -6.76 -20.27
N THR A 600 17.97 -7.91 -19.63
CA THR A 600 18.27 -8.08 -18.22
C THR A 600 19.78 -8.21 -18.08
N TRP A 601 20.39 -7.24 -17.40
CA TRP A 601 21.82 -7.24 -17.07
C TRP A 601 22.04 -7.84 -15.70
N SER A 602 23.23 -8.38 -15.45
CA SER A 602 23.58 -8.97 -14.17
C SER A 602 24.87 -8.38 -13.61
N PHE A 603 25.05 -8.48 -12.30
CA PHE A 603 26.28 -8.05 -11.63
C PHE A 603 26.39 -8.71 -10.25
N ILE A 604 27.59 -8.60 -9.65
CA ILE A 604 27.85 -9.03 -8.28
C ILE A 604 28.41 -7.84 -7.49
N PRO A 605 27.75 -7.37 -6.43
CA PRO A 605 28.31 -6.35 -5.55
C PRO A 605 29.47 -6.93 -4.75
N ARG A 606 30.58 -6.18 -4.66
CA ARG A 606 31.77 -6.53 -3.88
C ARG A 606 31.95 -5.52 -2.76
N GLY A 607 32.13 -6.00 -1.55
CA GLY A 607 32.31 -5.16 -0.37
C GLY A 607 32.17 -5.98 0.89
N PRO A 608 32.30 -5.39 2.08
CA PRO A 608 32.14 -6.10 3.34
C PRO A 608 30.63 -6.30 3.62
N ALA A 609 30.28 -7.44 4.22
CA ALA A 609 28.96 -7.64 4.81
C ALA A 609 28.89 -7.13 6.25
N TYR A 610 27.69 -6.88 6.76
CA TYR A 610 27.49 -6.36 8.10
C TYR A 610 28.00 -7.33 9.18
N PRO A 611 28.59 -6.83 10.31
CA PRO A 611 29.09 -7.65 11.41
C PRO A 611 27.97 -8.46 12.06
N LEU A 612 28.32 -9.67 12.52
CA LEU A 612 27.41 -10.61 13.15
C LEU A 612 27.61 -10.69 14.66
N ASN A 613 26.63 -11.28 15.37
CA ASN A 613 26.70 -11.62 16.78
C ASN A 613 27.11 -10.44 17.67
N LEU A 614 26.50 -9.27 17.43
CA LEU A 614 26.75 -8.08 18.24
C LEU A 614 26.19 -8.28 19.65
N VAL A 615 27.05 -8.23 20.66
CA VAL A 615 26.68 -8.36 22.07
C VAL A 615 27.36 -7.29 22.91
N LEU A 616 26.70 -6.85 23.97
CA LEU A 616 27.27 -5.97 24.98
C LEU A 616 27.52 -6.79 26.26
N ASP A 617 28.80 -7.07 26.53
CA ASP A 617 29.24 -7.74 27.76
C ASP A 617 29.50 -6.72 28.84
N TYR A 618 28.91 -6.91 30.02
CA TYR A 618 29.05 -6.03 31.13
C TYR A 618 29.95 -6.63 32.23
N HIS A 619 31.03 -5.93 32.57
CA HIS A 619 31.97 -6.31 33.64
C HIS A 619 31.68 -5.50 34.89
N ASP A 620 30.98 -6.07 35.87
CA ASP A 620 30.60 -5.39 37.12
C ASP A 620 31.80 -4.87 37.90
N ALA A 621 32.87 -5.69 38.03
CA ALA A 621 34.08 -5.30 38.76
C ALA A 621 34.80 -4.07 38.19
N LYS A 622 34.59 -3.76 36.90
CA LYS A 622 35.20 -2.63 36.22
C LYS A 622 34.18 -1.52 35.94
N SER A 623 32.93 -1.74 36.25
CA SER A 623 31.79 -0.88 35.85
C SER A 623 31.88 -0.46 34.37
N MET A 624 32.14 -1.43 33.49
CA MET A 624 32.49 -1.21 32.09
C MET A 624 31.66 -2.16 31.20
N GLY A 625 31.08 -1.62 30.14
CA GLY A 625 30.45 -2.41 29.06
C GLY A 625 31.35 -2.51 27.83
N ILE A 626 31.64 -3.73 27.38
CA ILE A 626 32.44 -4.01 26.20
C ILE A 626 31.52 -4.55 25.11
N LEU A 627 31.45 -3.82 24.00
CA LEU A 627 30.77 -4.26 22.79
C LEU A 627 31.65 -5.24 22.03
N ARG A 628 31.10 -6.41 21.61
CA ARG A 628 31.79 -7.44 20.86
C ARG A 628 30.97 -7.89 19.66
N TRP A 629 31.65 -8.27 18.59
CA TRP A 629 31.05 -8.77 17.36
C TRP A 629 31.96 -9.74 16.63
N ALA A 630 31.41 -10.41 15.64
CA ALA A 630 32.16 -11.27 14.71
C ALA A 630 32.19 -10.62 13.31
N ALA A 631 33.30 -10.80 12.62
CA ALA A 631 33.36 -10.49 11.19
C ALA A 631 32.40 -11.40 10.42
N ASN A 632 31.72 -10.87 9.46
CA ASN A 632 30.91 -11.68 8.55
C ASN A 632 31.85 -12.43 7.57
N PRO A 633 31.67 -13.73 7.38
CA PRO A 633 32.47 -14.51 6.43
C PRO A 633 32.16 -14.21 4.95
N ILE A 634 31.01 -13.53 4.67
CA ILE A 634 30.59 -13.16 3.32
C ILE A 634 31.20 -11.79 2.97
N GLY A 635 31.57 -11.62 1.72
CA GLY A 635 32.13 -10.37 1.20
C GLY A 635 33.61 -10.15 1.51
N SER A 636 34.07 -8.92 1.27
CA SER A 636 35.47 -8.56 1.52
C SER A 636 35.78 -8.51 3.01
N ARG A 637 37.02 -8.90 3.36
CA ARG A 637 37.48 -8.91 4.75
C ARG A 637 37.51 -7.47 5.29
N PRO A 638 36.89 -7.21 6.47
CA PRO A 638 36.99 -5.90 7.10
C PRO A 638 38.42 -5.55 7.51
N ALA A 639 38.86 -4.32 7.19
CA ALA A 639 40.10 -3.74 7.70
C ALA A 639 39.88 -3.02 9.01
N LYS A 640 38.67 -2.46 9.19
CA LYS A 640 38.23 -1.77 10.42
C LYS A 640 36.73 -1.80 10.56
N TYR A 641 36.29 -1.37 11.72
CA TYR A 641 34.87 -1.26 12.06
C TYR A 641 34.57 0.15 12.55
N ARG A 642 33.35 0.62 12.27
CA ARG A 642 32.78 1.86 12.78
C ARG A 642 31.67 1.54 13.75
N VAL A 643 31.78 2.05 14.96
CA VAL A 643 30.84 1.83 16.05
C VAL A 643 29.93 3.05 16.18
N TYR A 644 28.65 2.80 16.29
CA TYR A 644 27.60 3.82 16.44
C TYR A 644 26.76 3.51 17.69
N GLY A 645 26.26 4.56 18.35
CA GLY A 645 25.42 4.40 19.53
C GLY A 645 24.36 5.49 19.66
N SER A 646 23.17 5.11 20.09
CA SER A 646 22.04 6.01 20.30
C SER A 646 21.23 5.60 21.53
N ASP A 647 20.45 6.55 22.06
CA ASP A 647 19.44 6.25 23.06
C ASP A 647 18.06 5.96 22.43
N GLU A 648 17.97 6.02 21.10
CA GLU A 648 16.80 5.65 20.30
C GLU A 648 16.83 4.16 19.96
N LYS A 649 15.80 3.42 20.33
CA LYS A 649 15.64 2.00 19.95
C LYS A 649 15.46 1.88 18.42
N GLY A 650 16.17 0.93 17.81
CA GLY A 650 16.11 0.73 16.35
C GLY A 650 16.64 1.91 15.52
N PHE A 651 17.60 2.68 16.08
CA PHE A 651 18.15 3.88 15.45
C PHE A 651 18.83 3.62 14.11
N THR A 652 18.85 4.66 13.26
CA THR A 652 19.63 4.68 12.02
C THR A 652 21.01 5.28 12.28
N ILE A 653 22.06 4.66 11.71
CA ILE A 653 23.42 5.20 11.81
C ILE A 653 23.55 6.52 11.07
N ALA A 654 24.26 7.48 11.66
CA ALA A 654 24.48 8.79 11.07
C ALA A 654 25.83 9.40 11.48
N ASP A 655 26.62 9.79 10.47
CA ASP A 655 27.90 10.51 10.68
C ASP A 655 27.71 12.01 10.94
N LYS A 656 26.54 12.55 10.59
CA LYS A 656 26.16 13.96 10.76
C LYS A 656 24.78 14.05 11.39
N PRO A 657 24.48 15.14 12.10
CA PRO A 657 23.11 15.41 12.52
C PRO A 657 22.17 15.38 11.33
N PHE A 658 21.00 14.80 11.51
CA PHE A 658 19.97 14.71 10.48
C PHE A 658 18.61 15.10 11.03
N GLN A 659 17.76 15.55 10.14
CA GLN A 659 16.40 15.94 10.47
C GLN A 659 15.44 14.86 10.01
N GLY A 660 14.63 14.34 10.93
CA GLY A 660 13.54 13.41 10.61
C GLY A 660 12.22 14.15 10.54
N THR A 661 11.38 13.83 9.56
CA THR A 661 10.01 14.33 9.51
C THR A 661 9.16 13.53 10.46
N VAL A 662 8.68 14.15 11.53
CA VAL A 662 7.86 13.50 12.55
C VAL A 662 6.59 14.32 12.71
N GLY A 663 5.44 13.74 12.44
CA GLY A 663 4.16 14.40 12.62
C GLY A 663 3.26 14.35 11.40
N ILE A 664 1.97 14.43 11.66
CA ILE A 664 0.92 14.26 10.65
C ILE A 664 0.20 15.57 10.38
N THR A 665 0.22 16.54 11.29
CA THR A 665 -0.41 17.86 11.09
C THR A 665 0.59 18.95 10.69
N LYS A 666 0.17 19.88 9.82
CA LYS A 666 1.03 20.98 9.32
C LYS A 666 1.59 21.87 10.42
N ALA A 667 0.82 22.16 11.46
CA ALA A 667 1.24 23.02 12.56
C ALA A 667 2.26 22.33 13.48
N GLU A 668 2.11 21.03 13.71
CA GLU A 668 2.98 20.24 14.56
C GLU A 668 4.23 19.75 13.80
N MET A 669 4.14 19.51 12.50
CA MET A 669 5.32 19.22 11.65
C MET A 669 6.37 20.35 11.72
N ALA A 670 5.94 21.60 11.80
CA ALA A 670 6.86 22.75 11.95
C ALA A 670 7.48 22.81 13.35
N ALA A 671 6.76 22.37 14.39
CA ALA A 671 7.22 22.38 15.78
C ALA A 671 7.98 21.09 16.17
N TRP A 672 7.72 19.99 15.47
CA TRP A 672 8.23 18.66 15.74
C TRP A 672 9.13 18.13 14.62
N ASN A 673 10.01 18.94 14.13
CA ASN A 673 11.02 18.52 13.16
C ASN A 673 12.35 18.34 13.92
N PRO A 674 12.50 17.27 14.73
CA PRO A 674 13.64 17.14 15.62
C PRO A 674 14.90 16.89 14.81
N TRP A 675 15.97 17.55 15.22
CA TRP A 675 17.31 17.19 14.82
C TRP A 675 17.78 16.00 15.63
N PHE A 676 18.08 14.91 14.92
CA PHE A 676 18.77 13.76 15.51
C PHE A 676 20.28 14.03 15.45
N PRO A 677 21.02 13.81 16.55
CA PRO A 677 22.47 14.01 16.56
C PRO A 677 23.17 12.95 15.71
N ALA A 678 24.36 13.26 15.26
CA ALA A 678 25.29 12.24 14.80
C ALA A 678 25.52 11.22 15.91
N ASN A 679 25.61 9.94 15.55
CA ASN A 679 25.70 8.85 16.52
C ASN A 679 26.95 7.97 16.33
N PHE A 680 27.90 8.43 15.53
CA PHE A 680 29.22 7.82 15.42
C PHE A 680 29.99 7.94 16.73
N ILE A 681 30.60 6.83 17.19
CA ILE A 681 31.41 6.78 18.43
C ILE A 681 32.89 6.71 18.09
N ALA A 682 33.33 5.66 17.40
CA ALA A 682 34.76 5.43 17.14
C ALA A 682 34.98 4.46 15.97
N GLU A 683 36.19 4.44 15.45
CA GLU A 683 36.72 3.38 14.58
C GLU A 683 37.68 2.47 15.35
N THR A 684 37.70 1.18 15.03
CA THR A 684 38.63 0.20 15.59
C THR A 684 38.92 -0.89 14.57
N SER A 685 40.13 -1.46 14.59
CA SER A 685 40.48 -2.67 13.83
C SER A 685 40.19 -3.96 14.63
N ALA A 686 39.92 -3.84 15.93
CA ALA A 686 39.52 -4.97 16.77
C ALA A 686 38.02 -5.29 16.61
N THR A 687 37.61 -6.49 16.99
CA THR A 687 36.23 -6.95 17.05
C THR A 687 35.58 -6.70 18.41
N GLU A 688 36.17 -5.78 19.19
CA GLU A 688 35.62 -5.33 20.47
C GLU A 688 35.95 -3.84 20.74
N LEU A 689 35.11 -3.18 21.55
CA LEU A 689 35.32 -1.82 21.99
C LEU A 689 34.62 -1.60 23.33
N ALA A 690 35.34 -0.99 24.30
CA ALA A 690 34.72 -0.55 25.54
C ALA A 690 33.92 0.74 25.26
N VAL A 691 32.59 0.69 25.45
CA VAL A 691 31.65 1.76 25.08
C VAL A 691 30.90 2.36 26.26
N MET A 692 30.94 1.71 27.44
CA MET A 692 30.21 2.14 28.63
C MET A 692 31.10 2.15 29.84
N GLY A 693 30.91 3.14 30.74
CA GLY A 693 31.59 3.27 32.01
C GLY A 693 32.03 4.69 32.27
N CYS A 694 32.37 4.99 33.53
CA CYS A 694 32.79 6.33 33.95
C CYS A 694 34.22 6.72 33.48
N ASN A 695 34.99 5.77 32.97
CA ASN A 695 36.35 6.02 32.44
C ASN A 695 36.43 5.96 30.91
N ILE A 696 35.30 5.91 30.23
CA ILE A 696 35.23 5.90 28.77
C ILE A 696 35.31 7.33 28.27
N ASP A 697 36.41 7.67 27.64
CA ASP A 697 36.64 8.98 27.04
C ASP A 697 36.45 8.93 25.52
N LEU A 698 35.22 8.62 25.12
CA LEU A 698 34.80 8.57 23.71
C LEU A 698 33.62 9.52 23.50
N PRO A 699 33.63 10.33 22.44
CA PRO A 699 32.43 11.08 22.03
C PRO A 699 31.25 10.16 21.83
N ALA A 700 30.07 10.58 22.25
CA ALA A 700 28.80 9.84 22.09
C ALA A 700 28.77 8.39 22.65
N ALA A 701 29.75 8.00 23.51
CA ALA A 701 29.71 6.74 24.28
C ALA A 701 28.62 6.76 25.36
N ASN A 702 28.48 5.69 26.11
CA ASN A 702 27.46 5.51 27.16
C ASN A 702 26.03 5.62 26.66
N LYS A 703 25.72 4.94 25.52
CA LYS A 703 24.39 4.88 24.91
C LYS A 703 23.64 3.63 25.33
N THR A 704 22.35 3.61 25.06
CA THR A 704 21.53 2.43 25.34
C THR A 704 21.62 1.39 24.25
N TYR A 705 21.77 1.79 22.98
CA TYR A 705 21.77 0.92 21.80
C TYR A 705 23.02 1.15 20.96
N TYR A 706 23.54 0.06 20.39
CA TYR A 706 24.76 0.10 19.57
C TYR A 706 24.61 -0.68 18.28
N ARG A 707 25.27 -0.20 17.23
CA ARG A 707 25.43 -0.86 15.92
C ARG A 707 26.87 -0.77 15.46
N VAL A 708 27.26 -1.69 14.59
CA VAL A 708 28.61 -1.73 14.01
C VAL A 708 28.52 -1.87 12.49
N VAL A 709 29.38 -1.15 11.78
CA VAL A 709 29.56 -1.20 10.32
C VAL A 709 30.96 -1.69 10.02
N ALA A 710 31.11 -2.65 9.13
CA ALA A 710 32.39 -3.10 8.63
C ALA A 710 32.87 -2.17 7.51
N VAL A 711 34.20 -1.95 7.43
CA VAL A 711 34.87 -1.17 6.39
C VAL A 711 36.06 -1.97 5.86
N ASP A 712 36.14 -2.19 4.55
CA ASP A 712 37.25 -2.89 3.94
C ASP A 712 38.47 -2.01 3.66
N GLU A 713 39.53 -2.58 3.11
CA GLU A 713 40.77 -1.87 2.76
C GLU A 713 40.57 -0.76 1.72
N GLN A 714 39.57 -0.89 0.87
CA GLN A 714 39.20 0.12 -0.13
C GLN A 714 38.30 1.22 0.44
N GLY A 715 37.94 1.16 1.74
CA GLY A 715 37.06 2.10 2.40
C GLY A 715 35.58 1.88 2.12
N LYS A 716 35.20 0.76 1.51
CA LYS A 716 33.81 0.40 1.27
C LYS A 716 33.15 -0.04 2.56
N ARG A 717 31.93 0.42 2.79
CA ARG A 717 31.16 0.18 4.01
C ARG A 717 30.10 -0.90 3.79
N SER A 718 29.89 -1.72 4.80
CA SER A 718 28.70 -2.57 4.90
C SER A 718 27.46 -1.77 5.29
N GLY A 719 26.30 -2.39 5.23
CA GLY A 719 25.15 -1.98 6.03
C GLY A 719 25.45 -2.10 7.53
N PRO A 720 24.62 -1.47 8.41
CA PRO A 720 24.76 -1.64 9.84
C PRO A 720 24.36 -3.06 10.28
N SER A 721 25.02 -3.54 11.34
CA SER A 721 24.62 -4.76 12.04
C SER A 721 23.21 -4.64 12.63
N ASP A 722 22.64 -5.75 13.08
CA ASP A 722 21.59 -5.69 14.08
C ASP A 722 22.07 -4.87 15.28
N TYR A 723 21.15 -4.32 16.08
CA TYR A 723 21.55 -3.58 17.26
C TYR A 723 21.61 -4.49 18.49
N THR A 724 22.44 -4.11 19.46
CA THR A 724 22.36 -4.62 20.83
C THR A 724 21.97 -3.51 21.79
N ALA A 725 21.34 -3.89 22.89
CA ALA A 725 20.87 -2.98 23.93
C ALA A 725 21.60 -3.20 25.25
N ALA A 726 21.80 -2.12 26.01
CA ALA A 726 22.21 -2.23 27.39
C ALA A 726 21.10 -2.92 28.20
N SER A 727 21.41 -4.05 28.81
CA SER A 727 20.44 -4.86 29.58
C SER A 727 20.03 -4.21 30.90
N ARG A 728 20.72 -3.18 31.34
CA ARG A 728 20.49 -2.42 32.57
C ARG A 728 21.12 -1.03 32.48
N PRO A 729 20.72 -0.06 33.31
CA PRO A 729 21.37 1.24 33.36
C PRO A 729 22.83 1.11 33.80
N VAL A 730 23.66 2.01 33.25
CA VAL A 730 25.08 2.16 33.65
C VAL A 730 25.30 3.55 34.11
N ILE A 731 25.82 3.73 35.35
CA ILE A 731 26.24 5.01 35.87
C ILE A 731 27.59 5.35 35.24
N TYR A 732 27.65 6.42 34.44
CA TYR A 732 28.87 6.82 33.75
C TYR A 732 29.48 8.14 34.25
N SER A 733 28.84 8.79 35.22
CA SER A 733 29.41 9.98 35.86
C SER A 733 30.49 9.61 36.90
N LYS A 734 31.54 10.40 36.98
CA LYS A 734 32.61 10.23 38.00
C LYS A 734 32.17 10.92 39.29
N PRO A 735 32.27 10.23 40.46
CA PRO A 735 31.94 10.84 41.72
C PRO A 735 32.86 12.01 42.07
N VAL A 736 32.33 12.96 42.77
CA VAL A 736 33.14 14.01 43.40
C VAL A 736 33.59 13.48 44.77
N GLU A 737 34.87 13.08 44.87
CA GLU A 737 35.43 12.35 46.01
C GLU A 737 36.04 13.28 47.08
N SER A 738 35.89 14.60 46.96
CA SER A 738 36.40 15.58 47.92
C SER A 738 35.35 16.62 48.26
N ALA A 739 35.33 17.02 49.53
CA ALA A 739 34.48 18.09 50.07
C ALA A 739 35.17 18.87 51.18
N LYS A 740 34.61 20.01 51.56
CA LYS A 740 35.11 20.82 52.69
C LYS A 740 34.01 21.03 53.72
N VAL A 741 34.34 20.97 54.98
CA VAL A 741 33.41 21.28 56.07
C VAL A 741 32.82 22.67 55.89
N GLY A 742 31.50 22.78 56.01
CA GLY A 742 30.73 24.01 55.85
C GLY A 742 30.55 24.50 54.39
N ALA A 743 31.14 23.86 53.39
CA ALA A 743 30.96 24.23 51.98
C ALA A 743 29.95 23.34 51.27
N PRO A 744 29.18 23.87 50.31
CA PRO A 744 28.25 23.06 49.56
C PRO A 744 28.96 21.98 48.73
N TYR A 745 28.53 20.72 48.88
CA TYR A 745 28.87 19.59 48.04
C TYR A 745 27.79 19.36 47.01
N ARG A 746 28.19 19.05 45.78
CA ARG A 746 27.26 18.69 44.69
C ARG A 746 27.88 17.67 43.74
N TYR A 747 27.13 16.65 43.42
CA TYR A 747 27.47 15.65 42.41
C TYR A 747 26.21 15.25 41.64
N SER A 748 26.27 15.23 40.32
CA SER A 748 25.16 14.76 39.47
C SER A 748 25.45 13.34 38.97
N VAL A 749 24.62 12.41 39.36
CA VAL A 749 24.68 11.00 38.87
C VAL A 749 24.06 10.93 37.49
N ASN A 750 24.88 10.67 36.48
CA ASN A 750 24.41 10.49 35.10
C ASN A 750 24.38 9.01 34.72
N VAL A 751 23.33 8.59 34.07
CA VAL A 751 23.12 7.23 33.57
C VAL A 751 22.70 7.27 32.11
N ASN A 752 23.03 6.22 31.37
CA ASN A 752 22.41 6.00 30.06
C ASN A 752 20.91 5.69 30.24
N ARG A 753 20.12 6.16 29.35
CA ARG A 753 18.68 5.93 29.34
C ARG A 753 18.15 5.84 27.93
N SER A 754 17.13 5.00 27.73
CA SER A 754 16.38 4.98 26.49
C SER A 754 15.52 6.23 26.35
N LEU A 755 15.43 6.77 25.14
CA LEU A 755 14.44 7.79 24.79
C LEU A 755 13.03 7.18 24.62
N GLY A 756 12.90 5.84 24.73
CA GLY A 756 11.69 5.12 24.37
C GLY A 756 11.64 4.81 22.89
N ASP A 757 10.47 4.39 22.44
CA ASP A 757 10.22 4.07 21.05
C ASP A 757 9.63 5.27 20.30
N LEU A 758 10.03 5.45 19.03
CA LEU A 758 9.35 6.37 18.15
C LEU A 758 7.96 5.80 17.85
N SER A 759 6.93 6.51 18.22
CA SER A 759 5.55 6.09 18.02
C SER A 759 4.62 7.26 17.73
N ALA A 760 3.40 6.98 17.32
CA ALA A 760 2.38 7.99 17.17
C ALA A 760 1.33 7.85 18.28
N ARG A 761 0.82 8.95 18.79
CA ARG A 761 -0.23 9.01 19.82
C ARG A 761 -1.26 10.06 19.46
N MET A 762 -2.48 9.86 19.97
CA MET A 762 -3.53 10.87 19.84
C MET A 762 -3.35 11.95 20.92
N LYS A 763 -3.35 13.21 20.49
CA LYS A 763 -3.33 14.38 21.36
C LYS A 763 -4.33 15.41 20.80
N ASP A 764 -5.30 15.79 21.58
CA ASP A 764 -6.32 16.78 21.21
C ASP A 764 -7.00 16.49 19.85
N ASN A 765 -7.27 15.20 19.59
CA ASN A 765 -7.79 14.64 18.33
C ASN A 765 -6.82 14.64 17.14
N ASP A 766 -5.56 15.02 17.35
CA ASP A 766 -4.51 14.93 16.34
C ASP A 766 -3.56 13.76 16.64
N GLN A 767 -3.09 13.10 15.57
CA GLN A 767 -2.06 12.07 15.68
C GLN A 767 -0.69 12.74 15.71
N VAL A 768 0.06 12.52 16.79
CA VAL A 768 1.39 13.10 17.03
C VAL A 768 2.43 12.00 17.07
N ALA A 769 3.43 12.08 16.20
CA ALA A 769 4.58 11.17 16.23
C ALA A 769 5.72 11.77 17.08
N GLY A 770 6.39 10.92 17.86
CA GLY A 770 7.50 11.37 18.71
C GLY A 770 8.06 10.26 19.58
N TYR A 771 9.05 10.61 20.38
CA TYR A 771 9.58 9.76 21.44
C TYR A 771 8.75 9.96 22.71
N PHE A 772 8.15 8.89 23.15
CA PHE A 772 7.40 8.87 24.41
C PHE A 772 8.20 8.09 25.41
N ASP A 773 8.93 8.83 26.27
CA ASP A 773 9.74 8.26 27.34
C ASP A 773 8.84 7.50 28.32
N ILE A 774 8.81 6.19 28.17
CA ILE A 774 8.04 5.29 29.03
C ILE A 774 8.83 4.82 30.26
N ASP A 775 10.16 4.99 30.22
CA ASP A 775 11.05 4.57 31.28
C ASP A 775 11.36 5.77 32.21
N LYS A 776 11.08 5.63 33.49
CA LYS A 776 11.36 6.64 34.52
C LYS A 776 12.60 6.22 35.30
N THR A 777 13.59 7.13 35.35
CA THR A 777 14.78 6.94 36.16
C THR A 777 14.49 7.41 37.60
N ARG A 778 14.83 6.58 38.59
CA ARG A 778 14.69 6.87 40.01
C ARG A 778 16.02 6.66 40.71
N PHE A 779 16.41 7.67 41.49
CA PHE A 779 17.66 7.67 42.24
C PHE A 779 17.38 7.60 43.75
N ALA A 780 18.22 6.81 44.44
CA ALA A 780 18.15 6.69 45.91
C ALA A 780 19.53 6.58 46.51
N LEU A 781 19.66 7.03 47.75
CA LEU A 781 20.82 6.78 48.60
C LEU A 781 20.57 5.54 49.44
N GLU A 782 21.44 4.52 49.32
CA GLU A 782 21.40 3.31 50.16
C GLU A 782 22.25 3.50 51.40
N GLN A 783 23.36 4.24 51.26
CA GLN A 783 24.26 4.58 52.35
C GLN A 783 24.78 6.02 52.17
N ALA A 784 24.56 6.86 53.16
CA ALA A 784 25.02 8.24 53.09
C ALA A 784 25.03 8.89 54.50
N PRO A 785 25.81 9.95 54.72
CA PRO A 785 25.73 10.73 55.96
C PRO A 785 24.43 11.56 55.99
N ALA A 786 24.01 12.00 57.12
CA ALA A 786 22.76 12.74 57.35
C ALA A 786 22.69 14.08 56.55
N TRP A 787 23.83 14.72 56.30
CA TRP A 787 23.92 15.97 55.58
C TRP A 787 23.76 15.79 54.05
N LEU A 788 23.98 14.57 53.50
CA LEU A 788 23.93 14.34 52.05
C LEU A 788 22.54 13.81 51.64
N LYS A 789 21.93 14.47 50.66
CA LYS A 789 20.62 14.08 50.09
C LYS A 789 20.74 13.93 48.60
N ILE A 790 19.85 13.11 48.02
CA ILE A 790 19.72 12.94 46.60
C ILE A 790 18.31 13.37 46.15
N ASP A 791 18.27 14.06 45.06
CA ASP A 791 16.99 14.29 44.34
C ASP A 791 16.65 13.06 43.55
N GLY A 792 15.49 12.45 43.84
CA GLY A 792 15.09 11.15 43.33
C GLY A 792 14.81 11.13 41.83
N ASP A 793 14.54 12.26 41.21
CA ASP A 793 14.24 12.39 39.80
C ASP A 793 15.47 12.83 38.97
N SER A 794 16.24 13.77 39.46
CA SER A 794 17.39 14.32 38.73
C SER A 794 18.74 13.66 39.06
N GLY A 795 18.81 12.85 40.13
CA GLY A 795 20.03 12.18 40.54
C GLY A 795 21.10 13.15 41.12
N VAL A 796 20.71 14.35 41.49
CA VAL A 796 21.61 15.33 42.07
C VAL A 796 21.83 15.08 43.56
N LEU A 797 23.06 14.74 43.94
CA LEU A 797 23.48 14.70 45.32
C LEU A 797 23.86 16.09 45.77
N SER A 798 23.39 16.51 46.92
CA SER A 798 23.73 17.81 47.50
C SER A 798 23.70 17.79 49.02
N GLY A 799 24.47 18.66 49.63
CA GLY A 799 24.50 18.85 51.09
C GLY A 799 25.67 19.68 51.53
N ILE A 800 25.78 19.89 52.85
CA ILE A 800 26.90 20.64 53.47
C ILE A 800 27.51 19.73 54.54
N PRO A 801 28.78 19.29 54.36
CA PRO A 801 29.42 18.43 55.35
C PRO A 801 29.60 19.18 56.66
N ASP A 802 29.32 18.54 57.79
CA ASP A 802 29.36 19.05 59.12
C ASP A 802 30.64 18.65 59.91
N ALA A 803 31.38 17.63 59.41
CA ALA A 803 32.59 17.14 60.05
C ALA A 803 33.59 16.60 58.98
N ALA A 804 34.91 16.75 59.30
CA ALA A 804 35.97 16.18 58.49
C ALA A 804 36.06 14.64 58.66
N GLY A 805 36.46 13.97 57.60
CA GLY A 805 36.63 12.51 57.62
C GLY A 805 36.40 11.87 56.28
N GLN A 806 36.51 10.55 56.20
CA GLN A 806 36.20 9.72 55.04
C GLN A 806 34.84 9.12 55.21
N ILE A 807 33.98 9.27 54.21
CA ILE A 807 32.55 8.90 54.25
C ILE A 807 32.22 8.02 53.06
N GLU A 808 31.74 6.84 53.30
CA GLU A 808 31.22 5.91 52.27
C GLU A 808 29.84 6.33 51.83
N VAL A 809 29.65 6.39 50.52
CA VAL A 809 28.36 6.69 49.86
C VAL A 809 27.99 5.59 48.90
N SER A 810 26.75 5.16 48.90
CA SER A 810 26.18 4.23 47.93
C SER A 810 24.93 4.84 47.35
N VAL A 811 24.94 4.98 46.03
CA VAL A 811 23.81 5.43 45.20
C VAL A 811 23.25 4.28 44.41
N THR A 812 21.93 4.14 44.35
CA THR A 812 21.23 3.21 43.51
C THR A 812 20.37 3.95 42.52
N VAL A 813 20.40 3.48 41.30
CA VAL A 813 19.53 3.93 40.21
C VAL A 813 18.62 2.77 39.82
N ARG A 814 17.33 3.07 39.63
CA ARG A 814 16.33 2.11 39.12
C ARG A 814 15.67 2.71 37.90
N ILE A 815 15.42 1.86 36.90
CA ILE A 815 14.59 2.20 35.75
C ILE A 815 13.25 1.52 35.92
N GLU A 816 12.19 2.32 35.95
CA GLU A 816 10.79 1.91 36.10
C GLU A 816 10.06 2.13 34.80
N ARG A 817 9.37 1.12 34.30
CA ARG A 817 8.56 1.17 33.07
C ARG A 817 7.09 1.09 33.42
N GLU A 818 6.31 2.02 32.86
CA GLU A 818 4.86 1.92 32.89
C GLU A 818 4.39 0.94 31.79
N VAL A 819 3.81 -0.16 32.21
CA VAL A 819 3.22 -1.17 31.33
C VAL A 819 1.71 -0.91 31.27
N ARG A 820 1.20 -0.64 30.08
CA ARG A 820 -0.21 -0.41 29.82
C ARG A 820 -0.84 -1.63 29.18
N ASN A 821 -1.84 -2.19 29.84
CA ASN A 821 -2.67 -3.23 29.25
C ASN A 821 -3.81 -2.56 28.48
N LEU A 822 -3.79 -2.69 27.18
CA LEU A 822 -4.72 -2.03 26.27
C LEU A 822 -5.87 -2.94 25.85
N ASP A 823 -7.05 -2.38 25.62
CA ASP A 823 -8.13 -3.12 24.97
C ASP A 823 -7.81 -3.31 23.48
N GLU A 824 -7.39 -4.52 23.11
CA GLU A 824 -6.97 -4.84 21.73
C GLU A 824 -8.03 -4.52 20.67
N ARG A 825 -9.30 -4.50 21.04
CA ARG A 825 -10.40 -4.16 20.13
C ARG A 825 -10.46 -2.67 19.76
N MET A 826 -9.80 -1.84 20.53
CA MET A 826 -9.80 -0.38 20.40
C MET A 826 -8.47 0.18 19.85
N LEU A 827 -7.49 -0.69 19.55
CA LEU A 827 -6.18 -0.27 19.02
C LEU A 827 -6.23 0.26 17.60
N VAL A 828 -7.30 -0.06 16.86
CA VAL A 828 -7.53 0.50 15.54
C VAL A 828 -7.99 1.96 15.72
N TRP A 829 -7.33 2.91 15.06
CA TRP A 829 -7.69 4.34 15.06
C TRP A 829 -7.19 5.18 16.26
N GLY A 830 -6.16 4.72 16.98
CA GLY A 830 -5.57 5.54 18.06
C GLY A 830 -6.48 5.79 19.26
N ASN A 831 -7.60 5.10 19.35
CA ASN A 831 -8.46 5.11 20.54
C ASN A 831 -7.90 4.10 21.55
N GLU A 832 -6.76 4.40 22.14
CA GLU A 832 -6.20 3.59 23.22
C GLU A 832 -7.14 3.59 24.43
N LYS A 833 -7.78 2.45 24.67
CA LYS A 833 -8.46 2.22 25.94
C LYS A 833 -7.55 1.44 26.87
N VAL A 834 -6.96 2.11 27.84
CA VAL A 834 -6.14 1.48 28.86
C VAL A 834 -7.06 0.73 29.82
N LEU A 835 -6.90 -0.59 29.91
CA LEU A 835 -7.64 -1.44 30.84
C LEU A 835 -6.99 -1.44 32.23
N SER A 836 -5.67 -1.42 32.29
CA SER A 836 -4.89 -1.32 33.53
C SER A 836 -3.50 -0.79 33.25
N THR A 837 -2.86 -0.26 34.28
CA THR A 837 -1.48 0.23 34.26
C THR A 837 -0.73 -0.42 35.42
N SER A 838 0.47 -0.95 35.17
CA SER A 838 1.40 -1.42 36.19
C SER A 838 2.75 -0.73 35.99
N VAL A 839 3.58 -0.73 37.04
CA VAL A 839 4.96 -0.25 36.97
C VAL A 839 5.89 -1.44 37.22
N GLU A 840 6.78 -1.69 36.27
CA GLU A 840 7.78 -2.75 36.36
C GLU A 840 9.19 -2.15 36.49
N GLN A 841 10.01 -2.73 37.35
CA GLN A 841 11.44 -2.40 37.40
C GLN A 841 12.16 -3.17 36.28
N VAL A 842 12.62 -2.45 35.25
CA VAL A 842 13.32 -3.05 34.10
C VAL A 842 14.82 -3.10 34.26
N GLY A 843 15.39 -2.41 35.25
CA GLY A 843 16.81 -2.47 35.52
C GLY A 843 17.20 -1.69 36.75
N ALA A 844 18.41 -1.98 37.28
CA ALA A 844 19.02 -1.24 38.36
C ALA A 844 20.55 -1.26 38.24
N ALA A 845 21.19 -0.20 38.77
CA ALA A 845 22.64 -0.10 38.92
C ALA A 845 22.96 0.60 40.22
N SER A 846 24.17 0.38 40.74
CA SER A 846 24.65 1.08 41.93
C SER A 846 26.08 1.57 41.73
N GLN A 847 26.42 2.67 42.43
CA GLN A 847 27.76 3.21 42.48
C GLN A 847 28.16 3.45 43.94
N LYS A 848 29.31 2.92 44.30
CA LYS A 848 29.92 3.11 45.64
C LYS A 848 31.17 3.92 45.52
N PHE A 849 31.32 4.91 46.37
CA PHE A 849 32.50 5.76 46.43
C PHE A 849 32.67 6.38 47.81
N ALA A 850 33.86 6.89 48.09
CA ALA A 850 34.16 7.59 49.36
C ALA A 850 34.33 9.09 49.12
N ILE A 851 33.82 9.91 50.02
CA ILE A 851 34.04 11.34 50.03
C ILE A 851 35.03 11.65 51.16
N THR A 852 36.16 12.25 50.80
CA THR A 852 37.13 12.79 51.79
C THR A 852 36.72 14.21 52.09
N VAL A 853 36.25 14.47 53.32
CA VAL A 853 35.87 15.80 53.76
C VAL A 853 37.06 16.39 54.55
N GLN A 854 37.56 17.55 54.11
CA GLN A 854 38.70 18.30 54.71
C GLN A 854 38.19 19.47 55.47
#